data_ca880aa939a77d2e6ed2c50d44c4ad02
#
_entry.id   ca880aa939a77d2e6ed2c50d44c4ad02
#
_cell.length_a   1.000
_cell.length_b   1.000
_cell.length_c   1.000
_cell.angle_alpha   90.00
_cell.angle_beta   90.00
_cell.angle_gamma   90.00
#
_symmetry.space_group_name_H-M   'P 1'
#
loop_
_entity.id
_entity.type
_entity.pdbx_description
1 polymer ?
#
loop_
_entity_poly.entity_id
_entity_poly.type
_entity_poly.pdbx_seq_one_letter_code
_entity_poly.pdbx_strand_id
1 'polypeptide(L)'
;MEIGKEDEIVDMSMSPPLVGSTNNDSCHNKEIMSQAYLQNKYSEIDIKIEGSNMEQNRPLPIFLKFENVEYKVRNRKAGSSNLVKTMVSKVSTQLTVEEDRYKKILKGITGSIGPGEILALMGPSGSGKTTLLRVIGGRIVDNVKGKVTYNDVRFTPAVKRRIGFVTQEDVLYPQLTVEETLVFSALLRLPTNMSKQQKYAKVNTTIKELGLERCRHTKIVGGYLKGISGGERKRTCIGYEILVDPSLLLLDEPTSGLDSTAANKLLLTLQGLAKAGRTIITTIHQPSSRIFHMFDKLLLISEGYPVYYGKAKDTMEYFSSLRFTPQIPMNPAEFLLDLATGQVNDISVPTDILQDQESSDPSKVVIEYLQLKYKTLLEPKEKEENHRGANTPKHLQQAIQVKKEWTLSWLDQFDILSRRTFKIRCKDYFDKLRLVQALGIALLLGLLWWKSSTNTEAQLRDQVGLAFYICIFWTSSSIFGAVYVFPFEKYYLIKERKADMYRLSVYYACSTICDMVAHVLYPTFFMVILYFMAGFKRTVACFFLTLFSILLIAITSQGAGELFGAAIMSVQRAGTAASLILMLFLLTGGYYVQHIPKFMKWLKYLSFMYYGFRLLLKVQYSGDQLYDCESKGGCRTLQSSPTFGIVNLKGGLKEVWILLTMALVFRLLAYLCLRRRIDHSN
;
A
#
# COMPACT_ATOMS: atom_id res chain seq x y z
N MET A 1 -58.16 13.98 -19.59
CA MET A 1 -57.83 15.12 -20.45
C MET A 1 -56.53 14.75 -21.12
N GLU A 2 -56.53 14.04 -22.27
CA GLU A 2 -56.72 14.62 -23.63
C GLU A 2 -55.62 15.64 -23.93
N ILE A 3 -54.81 15.56 -24.96
CA ILE A 3 -54.83 15.14 -26.37
C ILE A 3 -53.40 15.24 -26.83
N GLY A 4 -52.73 14.37 -27.53
CA GLY A 4 -52.86 13.90 -28.90
C GLY A 4 -51.79 14.62 -29.78
N LYS A 5 -51.08 13.97 -30.57
CA LYS A 5 -51.08 13.42 -31.92
C LYS A 5 -49.64 13.26 -32.41
N GLU A 6 -49.29 12.09 -32.97
CA GLU A 6 -49.25 11.70 -34.41
C GLU A 6 -48.16 12.45 -35.20
N ASP A 7 -47.41 11.91 -36.11
CA ASP A 7 -47.16 10.66 -36.83
C ASP A 7 -45.95 10.94 -37.71
N GLU A 8 -45.13 9.95 -38.08
CA GLU A 8 -44.95 9.54 -39.48
C GLU A 8 -43.94 8.37 -39.58
N ILE A 9 -44.52 7.30 -40.09
CA ILE A 9 -43.90 6.09 -40.59
C ILE A 9 -43.54 6.31 -42.05
N VAL A 10 -42.31 5.94 -42.48
CA VAL A 10 -42.06 5.59 -43.89
C VAL A 10 -41.31 4.28 -43.90
N ASP A 11 -42.04 3.25 -44.31
CA ASP A 11 -41.66 1.92 -44.71
C ASP A 11 -41.25 1.94 -46.18
N MET A 12 -40.13 1.26 -46.54
CA MET A 12 -39.96 0.74 -47.88
C MET A 12 -39.06 -0.51 -47.87
N SER A 13 -39.75 -1.62 -47.94
CA SER A 13 -39.30 -2.94 -48.35
C SER A 13 -38.77 -2.97 -49.80
N MET A 14 -37.70 -3.71 -50.09
CA MET A 14 -37.53 -4.52 -51.28
C MET A 14 -36.37 -5.54 -51.11
N SER A 15 -36.71 -6.79 -51.22
CA SER A 15 -35.84 -7.94 -51.52
C SER A 15 -36.35 -8.62 -52.81
N PRO A 16 -35.73 -9.67 -53.39
CA PRO A 16 -34.36 -9.91 -53.84
C PRO A 16 -34.31 -10.32 -55.34
N PRO A 17 -33.27 -10.93 -55.90
CA PRO A 17 -33.34 -12.34 -56.19
C PRO A 17 -32.05 -13.18 -55.95
N LEU A 18 -32.30 -14.46 -55.70
CA LEU A 18 -31.39 -15.59 -55.67
C LEU A 18 -30.80 -15.94 -57.03
N VAL A 19 -29.49 -16.22 -57.11
CA VAL A 19 -28.92 -17.27 -57.97
C VAL A 19 -27.54 -17.69 -57.45
N GLY A 20 -27.39 -18.95 -57.07
CA GLY A 20 -26.49 -19.98 -57.56
C GLY A 20 -25.04 -20.04 -57.09
N SER A 21 -24.78 -20.93 -56.18
CA SER A 21 -23.64 -21.89 -56.05
C SER A 21 -22.21 -21.46 -56.35
N THR A 22 -21.39 -21.82 -55.41
CA THR A 22 -20.03 -22.43 -55.41
C THR A 22 -18.93 -21.61 -54.70
N ASN A 23 -18.25 -22.35 -53.88
CA ASN A 23 -16.88 -22.26 -53.41
C ASN A 23 -16.59 -21.72 -51.97
N ASN A 24 -16.24 -22.70 -51.19
CA ASN A 24 -15.57 -22.66 -49.88
C ASN A 24 -14.16 -22.03 -49.96
N ASP A 25 -14.02 -20.73 -50.04
CA ASP A 25 -12.70 -20.07 -49.89
C ASP A 25 -12.74 -18.68 -49.25
N SER A 26 -13.89 -18.28 -48.71
CA SER A 26 -14.06 -16.89 -48.24
C SER A 26 -13.79 -16.64 -46.75
N CYS A 27 -13.57 -17.67 -45.94
CA CYS A 27 -13.28 -17.49 -44.52
C CYS A 27 -11.79 -17.19 -44.22
N HIS A 28 -10.87 -17.79 -44.98
CA HIS A 28 -9.43 -17.59 -44.78
C HIS A 28 -8.94 -16.21 -45.26
N ASN A 29 -9.57 -15.66 -46.29
CA ASN A 29 -9.24 -14.32 -46.81
C ASN A 29 -9.75 -13.15 -45.96
N LYS A 30 -10.81 -13.33 -45.16
CA LYS A 30 -11.29 -12.27 -44.25
C LYS A 30 -10.42 -12.12 -42.99
N GLU A 31 -9.80 -13.20 -42.51
CA GLU A 31 -8.84 -13.12 -41.38
C GLU A 31 -7.51 -12.53 -41.83
N ILE A 32 -7.03 -12.86 -43.05
CA ILE A 32 -5.80 -12.28 -43.61
C ILE A 32 -5.98 -10.79 -43.93
N MET A 33 -7.14 -10.38 -44.44
CA MET A 33 -7.46 -8.98 -44.70
C MET A 33 -7.64 -8.18 -43.40
N SER A 34 -8.19 -8.76 -42.33
CA SER A 34 -8.31 -8.08 -41.05
C SER A 34 -6.95 -7.94 -40.34
N GLN A 35 -6.05 -8.91 -40.49
CA GLN A 35 -4.66 -8.80 -39.96
C GLN A 35 -3.82 -7.83 -40.79
N ALA A 36 -3.97 -7.80 -42.12
CA ALA A 36 -3.32 -6.82 -42.98
C ALA A 36 -3.85 -5.39 -42.76
N TYR A 37 -5.15 -5.23 -42.51
CA TYR A 37 -5.74 -3.92 -42.16
C TYR A 37 -5.29 -3.41 -40.81
N LEU A 38 -5.13 -4.29 -39.82
CA LEU A 38 -4.55 -3.95 -38.53
C LEU A 38 -3.05 -3.64 -38.62
N GLN A 39 -2.29 -4.40 -39.40
CA GLN A 39 -0.88 -4.15 -39.67
C GLN A 39 -0.64 -2.85 -40.43
N ASN A 40 -1.45 -2.52 -41.46
CA ASN A 40 -1.37 -1.24 -42.16
C ASN A 40 -1.81 -0.06 -41.28
N LYS A 41 -2.80 -0.21 -40.42
CA LYS A 41 -3.22 0.85 -39.51
C LYS A 41 -2.18 1.13 -38.38
N TYR A 42 -1.37 0.14 -38.04
CA TYR A 42 -0.22 0.33 -37.15
C TYR A 42 1.00 0.90 -37.87
N SER A 43 1.21 0.59 -39.16
CA SER A 43 2.28 1.19 -39.98
C SER A 43 1.99 2.64 -40.40
N GLU A 44 0.73 3.02 -40.64
CA GLU A 44 0.36 4.41 -40.92
C GLU A 44 0.39 5.34 -39.71
N ILE A 45 0.29 4.78 -38.48
CA ILE A 45 0.50 5.53 -37.26
C ILE A 45 1.99 5.79 -37.00
N ASP A 46 2.88 4.92 -37.49
CA ASP A 46 4.34 5.09 -37.39
C ASP A 46 4.91 6.12 -38.43
N ILE A 47 4.19 6.53 -39.45
CA ILE A 47 4.71 7.42 -40.50
C ILE A 47 4.35 8.91 -40.27
N LYS A 48 3.50 9.25 -39.32
CA LYS A 48 3.09 10.67 -39.05
C LYS A 48 3.57 11.26 -37.74
N ILE A 49 4.62 10.72 -37.14
CA ILE A 49 5.35 11.38 -36.07
C ILE A 49 6.72 11.79 -36.61
N GLU A 50 6.77 13.04 -37.05
CA GLU A 50 7.96 13.70 -37.62
C GLU A 50 9.21 13.44 -36.76
N GLY A 51 10.25 12.96 -37.42
CA GLY A 51 11.57 12.78 -36.88
C GLY A 51 12.16 14.10 -36.38
N SER A 52 12.45 14.15 -35.11
CA SER A 52 13.63 14.85 -34.55
C SER A 52 13.81 14.68 -33.03
N ASN A 53 12.92 14.04 -32.27
CA ASN A 53 13.11 13.89 -30.80
C ASN A 53 12.78 12.50 -30.22
N MET A 54 12.62 11.45 -31.02
CA MET A 54 12.21 10.12 -30.54
C MET A 54 13.34 9.21 -30.06
N GLU A 55 14.60 9.47 -30.40
CA GLU A 55 15.71 8.64 -29.90
C GLU A 55 16.06 8.88 -28.45
N GLN A 56 15.70 10.03 -27.86
CA GLN A 56 16.00 10.35 -26.45
C GLN A 56 15.03 9.75 -25.44
N ASN A 57 13.92 9.17 -25.84
CA ASN A 57 12.84 8.71 -24.93
C ASN A 57 12.65 7.20 -24.84
N ARG A 58 13.51 6.37 -25.44
CA ARG A 58 13.41 4.92 -25.27
C ARG A 58 13.91 4.51 -23.88
N PRO A 59 13.23 3.58 -23.17
CA PRO A 59 13.72 3.08 -21.90
C PRO A 59 15.10 2.43 -22.12
N LEU A 60 16.04 2.69 -21.19
CA LEU A 60 17.37 2.08 -21.25
C LEU A 60 17.22 0.56 -21.27
N PRO A 61 17.72 -0.18 -22.29
CA PRO A 61 17.59 -1.63 -22.33
C PRO A 61 18.29 -2.26 -21.13
N ILE A 62 17.59 -3.15 -20.40
CA ILE A 62 18.15 -3.89 -19.26
C ILE A 62 18.22 -5.37 -19.62
N PHE A 63 19.46 -5.90 -19.62
CA PHE A 63 19.76 -7.32 -19.56
C PHE A 63 19.86 -7.75 -18.11
N LEU A 64 18.96 -8.64 -17.70
CA LEU A 64 18.96 -9.20 -16.37
C LEU A 64 19.59 -10.58 -16.38
N LYS A 65 20.52 -10.83 -15.45
CA LYS A 65 21.09 -12.16 -15.18
C LYS A 65 20.96 -12.47 -13.70
N PHE A 66 20.57 -13.67 -13.38
CA PHE A 66 20.55 -14.20 -12.02
C PHE A 66 21.20 -15.58 -12.01
N GLU A 67 22.16 -15.76 -11.11
CA GLU A 67 23.03 -16.95 -11.04
C GLU A 67 22.99 -17.52 -9.64
N ASN A 68 22.65 -18.81 -9.54
CA ASN A 68 22.63 -19.60 -8.31
C ASN A 68 21.89 -18.88 -7.15
N VAL A 69 20.70 -18.36 -7.43
CA VAL A 69 19.92 -17.61 -6.44
C VAL A 69 19.34 -18.56 -5.42
N GLU A 70 19.78 -18.44 -4.16
CA GLU A 70 19.25 -19.14 -2.99
C GLU A 70 18.63 -18.13 -2.01
N TYR A 71 17.54 -18.53 -1.37
CA TYR A 71 16.91 -17.72 -0.34
C TYR A 71 16.43 -18.58 0.83
N LYS A 72 16.75 -18.15 2.07
CA LYS A 72 16.39 -18.85 3.31
C LYS A 72 15.54 -17.96 4.20
N VAL A 73 14.46 -18.50 4.76
CA VAL A 73 13.59 -17.82 5.73
C VAL A 73 13.72 -18.49 7.09
N ARG A 74 13.79 -17.67 8.15
CA ARG A 74 13.81 -18.15 9.52
C ARG A 74 12.48 -18.80 9.88
N ASN A 75 12.52 -20.05 10.35
CA ASN A 75 11.32 -20.79 10.75
C ASN A 75 10.79 -20.26 12.09
N ARG A 76 9.66 -19.53 12.04
CA ARG A 76 9.04 -18.95 13.25
C ARG A 76 8.42 -19.99 14.19
N LYS A 77 8.15 -21.22 13.73
CA LYS A 77 7.56 -22.29 14.55
C LYS A 77 8.53 -22.87 15.58
N ALA A 78 9.85 -22.73 15.37
CA ALA A 78 10.87 -23.22 16.30
C ALA A 78 11.10 -22.31 17.54
N GLY A 79 10.42 -21.16 17.64
CA GLY A 79 10.64 -20.16 18.69
C GLY A 79 9.53 -20.03 19.75
N SER A 80 8.47 -20.85 19.69
CA SER A 80 7.29 -20.69 20.57
C SER A 80 7.20 -21.69 21.74
N SER A 81 8.20 -22.46 22.02
CA SER A 81 8.22 -23.33 23.18
C SER A 81 9.24 -22.86 24.22
N ASN A 82 8.71 -22.26 25.30
CA ASN A 82 9.31 -22.10 26.63
C ASN A 82 10.62 -21.30 26.72
N LEU A 83 10.48 -20.01 27.06
CA LEU A 83 11.54 -19.12 27.55
C LEU A 83 12.38 -19.73 28.70
N VAL A 84 11.84 -20.66 29.46
CA VAL A 84 12.48 -21.32 30.61
C VAL A 84 13.44 -22.43 30.15
N LYS A 85 13.17 -23.14 29.03
CA LYS A 85 14.09 -24.18 28.50
C LYS A 85 15.33 -23.62 27.80
N THR A 86 15.30 -22.35 27.37
CA THR A 86 16.40 -21.73 26.60
C THR A 86 17.58 -21.30 27.50
N MET A 87 17.40 -21.21 28.83
CA MET A 87 18.49 -20.90 29.75
C MET A 87 19.34 -22.11 30.16
N VAL A 88 18.79 -23.32 30.06
CA VAL A 88 19.49 -24.53 30.51
C VAL A 88 20.27 -25.25 29.38
N SER A 89 19.89 -25.03 28.10
CA SER A 89 20.51 -25.75 26.96
C SER A 89 21.66 -25.02 26.27
N LYS A 90 22.20 -23.94 26.85
CA LYS A 90 23.25 -23.12 26.22
C LYS A 90 24.66 -23.73 26.24
N VAL A 91 24.87 -24.92 26.81
CA VAL A 91 26.21 -25.46 27.05
C VAL A 91 26.58 -26.69 26.21
N SER A 92 25.66 -27.38 25.58
CA SER A 92 26.04 -28.50 24.72
C SER A 92 25.17 -28.60 23.48
N THR A 93 25.76 -28.45 22.35
CA THR A 93 25.29 -28.69 20.95
C THR A 93 25.24 -27.43 20.08
N GLN A 94 26.42 -26.90 19.73
CA GLN A 94 26.52 -25.74 18.84
C GLN A 94 26.57 -26.08 17.32
N LEU A 95 26.55 -27.32 16.90
CA LEU A 95 26.81 -27.67 15.48
C LEU A 95 25.66 -28.30 14.68
N THR A 96 24.62 -28.81 15.31
CA THR A 96 23.52 -29.49 14.59
C THR A 96 22.17 -28.74 14.64
N VAL A 97 22.04 -27.63 15.35
CA VAL A 97 20.78 -26.89 15.56
C VAL A 97 20.57 -25.72 14.59
N GLU A 98 21.56 -25.37 13.76
CA GLU A 98 21.42 -24.23 12.83
C GLU A 98 20.62 -24.56 11.55
N GLU A 99 20.64 -25.78 11.06
CA GLU A 99 19.93 -26.16 9.83
C GLU A 99 18.41 -26.18 10.01
N ASP A 100 17.90 -26.57 11.15
CA ASP A 100 16.45 -26.60 11.44
C ASP A 100 15.80 -25.21 11.66
N ARG A 101 16.61 -24.17 11.84
CA ARG A 101 16.11 -22.80 12.05
C ARG A 101 15.73 -22.07 10.77
N TYR A 102 16.21 -22.54 9.61
CA TYR A 102 15.99 -21.88 8.33
C TYR A 102 15.43 -22.82 7.28
N LYS A 103 14.25 -22.45 6.71
CA LYS A 103 13.69 -23.14 5.54
C LYS A 103 14.25 -22.49 4.26
N LYS A 104 14.87 -23.29 3.38
CA LYS A 104 15.26 -22.85 2.04
C LYS A 104 14.03 -22.79 1.15
N ILE A 105 13.74 -21.60 0.57
CA ILE A 105 12.65 -21.37 -0.35
C ILE A 105 13.11 -21.40 -1.79
N LEU A 106 14.27 -20.81 -2.09
CA LEU A 106 14.94 -20.89 -3.39
C LEU A 106 16.23 -21.66 -3.24
N LYS A 107 16.51 -22.54 -4.19
CA LYS A 107 17.57 -23.55 -4.09
C LYS A 107 18.43 -23.58 -5.36
N GLY A 108 19.08 -22.42 -5.69
CA GLY A 108 20.03 -22.33 -6.79
C GLY A 108 19.38 -22.12 -8.14
N ILE A 109 18.60 -21.06 -8.30
CA ILE A 109 17.94 -20.73 -9.57
C ILE A 109 18.87 -19.86 -10.41
N THR A 110 19.08 -20.26 -11.68
CA THR A 110 19.87 -19.54 -12.69
C THR A 110 19.03 -19.22 -13.90
N GLY A 111 19.26 -18.07 -14.53
CA GLY A 111 18.58 -17.67 -15.76
C GLY A 111 18.92 -16.24 -16.19
N SER A 112 18.51 -15.89 -17.41
CA SER A 112 18.75 -14.58 -18.01
C SER A 112 17.61 -14.15 -18.92
N ILE A 113 17.38 -12.85 -18.99
CA ILE A 113 16.38 -12.27 -19.89
C ILE A 113 16.88 -10.96 -20.48
N GLY A 114 16.66 -10.77 -21.79
CA GLY A 114 17.01 -9.57 -22.55
C GLY A 114 15.88 -8.57 -22.71
N PRO A 115 16.20 -7.38 -23.23
CA PRO A 115 15.21 -6.40 -23.62
C PRO A 115 14.37 -6.92 -24.79
N GLY A 116 13.08 -6.65 -24.74
CA GLY A 116 12.13 -7.13 -25.72
C GLY A 116 11.51 -8.49 -25.43
N GLU A 117 11.97 -9.19 -24.38
CA GLU A 117 11.51 -10.53 -24.02
C GLU A 117 10.55 -10.51 -22.81
N ILE A 118 9.64 -11.49 -22.79
CA ILE A 118 8.74 -11.78 -21.66
C ILE A 118 9.11 -13.15 -21.10
N LEU A 119 9.57 -13.17 -19.83
CA LEU A 119 9.80 -14.40 -19.07
C LEU A 119 8.60 -14.71 -18.17
N ALA A 120 7.99 -15.88 -18.36
CA ALA A 120 6.97 -16.43 -17.48
C ALA A 120 7.61 -17.30 -16.39
N LEU A 121 7.26 -17.03 -15.14
CA LEU A 121 7.58 -17.87 -13.99
C LEU A 121 6.38 -18.76 -13.67
N MET A 122 6.49 -20.06 -13.87
CA MET A 122 5.44 -21.04 -13.62
C MET A 122 5.82 -22.04 -12.54
N GLY A 123 4.85 -22.75 -12.01
CA GLY A 123 5.02 -23.80 -11.01
C GLY A 123 3.89 -23.79 -9.97
N PRO A 124 3.81 -24.82 -9.10
CA PRO A 124 2.75 -24.93 -8.10
C PRO A 124 2.78 -23.80 -7.06
N SER A 125 1.70 -23.68 -6.30
CA SER A 125 1.62 -22.73 -5.19
C SER A 125 2.71 -23.05 -4.15
N GLY A 126 3.44 -22.00 -3.70
CA GLY A 126 4.53 -22.18 -2.73
C GLY A 126 5.88 -22.61 -3.33
N SER A 127 6.01 -22.82 -4.66
CA SER A 127 7.28 -23.17 -5.32
C SER A 127 8.36 -22.08 -5.29
N GLY A 128 8.02 -20.85 -4.90
CA GLY A 128 8.97 -19.75 -4.77
C GLY A 128 8.90 -18.67 -5.86
N LYS A 129 7.96 -18.71 -6.81
CA LYS A 129 7.80 -17.74 -7.92
C LYS A 129 7.81 -16.28 -7.48
N THR A 130 6.86 -15.91 -6.60
CA THR A 130 6.77 -14.56 -6.03
C THR A 130 8.02 -14.17 -5.24
N THR A 131 8.65 -15.15 -4.58
CA THR A 131 9.90 -14.91 -3.84
C THR A 131 11.04 -14.56 -4.79
N LEU A 132 11.23 -15.33 -5.87
CA LEU A 132 12.20 -15.02 -6.89
C LEU A 132 11.96 -13.64 -7.53
N LEU A 133 10.72 -13.34 -7.89
CA LEU A 133 10.34 -12.04 -8.44
C LEU A 133 10.70 -10.88 -7.50
N ARG A 134 10.48 -11.06 -6.18
CA ARG A 134 10.85 -10.07 -5.16
C ARG A 134 12.36 -9.94 -4.97
N VAL A 135 13.11 -11.02 -5.07
CA VAL A 135 14.59 -10.99 -5.04
C VAL A 135 15.11 -10.22 -6.26
N ILE A 136 14.64 -10.54 -7.46
CA ILE A 136 14.97 -9.83 -8.69
C ILE A 136 14.56 -8.35 -8.62
N GLY A 137 13.44 -8.01 -8.01
CA GLY A 137 13.00 -6.63 -7.82
C GLY A 137 13.74 -5.88 -6.70
N GLY A 138 14.73 -6.49 -6.04
CA GLY A 138 15.45 -5.92 -4.89
C GLY A 138 14.52 -5.63 -3.70
N ARG A 139 13.39 -6.34 -3.60
CA ARG A 139 12.43 -6.23 -2.50
C ARG A 139 12.80 -7.13 -1.31
N ILE A 140 13.63 -8.13 -1.55
CA ILE A 140 14.25 -9.02 -0.58
C ILE A 140 15.74 -8.99 -0.83
N VAL A 141 16.51 -8.56 0.16
CA VAL A 141 17.97 -8.45 0.08
C VAL A 141 18.64 -9.36 1.13
N ASP A 142 18.02 -9.46 2.30
CA ASP A 142 18.56 -10.23 3.41
C ASP A 142 18.44 -11.74 3.16
N ASN A 143 19.47 -12.50 3.56
CA ASN A 143 19.54 -13.97 3.45
C ASN A 143 19.46 -14.52 2.01
N VAL A 144 19.77 -13.69 1.00
CA VAL A 144 19.89 -14.10 -0.39
C VAL A 144 21.36 -14.43 -0.69
N LYS A 145 21.59 -15.61 -1.28
CA LYS A 145 22.88 -16.02 -1.85
C LYS A 145 22.76 -16.04 -3.37
N GLY A 146 23.91 -16.03 -4.07
CA GLY A 146 23.95 -15.95 -5.52
C GLY A 146 24.13 -14.52 -6.02
N LYS A 147 24.00 -14.32 -7.33
CA LYS A 147 24.29 -13.05 -7.99
C LYS A 147 23.12 -12.65 -8.88
N VAL A 148 22.61 -11.42 -8.71
CA VAL A 148 21.63 -10.79 -9.61
C VAL A 148 22.27 -9.53 -10.17
N THR A 149 22.34 -9.43 -11.50
CA THR A 149 22.97 -8.30 -12.20
C THR A 149 22.05 -7.73 -13.27
N TYR A 150 22.13 -6.42 -13.44
CA TYR A 150 21.39 -5.61 -14.39
C TYR A 150 22.42 -4.91 -15.30
N ASN A 151 22.55 -5.33 -16.54
CA ASN A 151 23.65 -4.91 -17.41
C ASN A 151 25.03 -5.10 -16.74
N ASP A 152 25.24 -6.26 -16.11
CA ASP A 152 26.44 -6.63 -15.34
C ASP A 152 26.71 -5.80 -14.07
N VAL A 153 25.83 -4.85 -13.72
CA VAL A 153 25.88 -4.05 -12.49
C VAL A 153 25.02 -4.68 -11.39
N ARG A 154 25.48 -4.68 -10.16
CA ARG A 154 24.70 -5.12 -9.00
C ARG A 154 23.52 -4.17 -8.74
N PHE A 155 22.54 -4.63 -7.97
CA PHE A 155 21.40 -3.79 -7.56
C PHE A 155 21.85 -2.51 -6.86
N THR A 156 21.40 -1.37 -7.36
CA THR A 156 21.67 -0.02 -6.85
C THR A 156 20.39 0.79 -6.74
N PRO A 157 20.36 1.87 -5.98
CA PRO A 157 19.20 2.77 -5.96
C PRO A 157 18.83 3.33 -7.34
N ALA A 158 19.79 3.48 -8.24
CA ALA A 158 19.55 3.91 -9.61
C ALA A 158 18.83 2.83 -10.45
N VAL A 159 19.23 1.57 -10.29
CA VAL A 159 18.53 0.40 -10.88
C VAL A 159 17.11 0.29 -10.34
N LYS A 160 16.92 0.42 -9.01
CA LYS A 160 15.61 0.36 -8.35
C LYS A 160 14.58 1.29 -8.99
N ARG A 161 14.98 2.49 -9.39
CA ARG A 161 14.08 3.48 -10.01
C ARG A 161 13.68 3.16 -11.46
N ARG A 162 14.38 2.20 -12.11
CA ARG A 162 14.09 1.71 -13.46
C ARG A 162 13.29 0.43 -13.46
N ILE A 163 12.95 -0.09 -12.27
CA ILE A 163 12.14 -1.29 -12.09
C ILE A 163 10.71 -0.89 -11.70
N GLY A 164 9.74 -1.25 -12.53
CA GLY A 164 8.33 -1.24 -12.18
C GLY A 164 7.95 -2.57 -11.52
N PHE A 165 7.24 -2.54 -10.42
CA PHE A 165 6.82 -3.75 -9.71
C PHE A 165 5.32 -3.72 -9.41
N VAL A 166 4.56 -4.55 -10.11
CA VAL A 166 3.12 -4.74 -9.91
C VAL A 166 2.90 -5.91 -8.98
N THR A 167 2.32 -5.66 -7.80
CA THR A 167 2.02 -6.68 -6.79
C THR A 167 0.78 -7.47 -7.14
N GLN A 168 0.64 -8.67 -6.56
CA GLN A 168 -0.55 -9.51 -6.69
C GLN A 168 -1.80 -8.78 -6.21
N GLU A 169 -1.73 -8.13 -5.03
CA GLU A 169 -2.80 -7.29 -4.51
C GLU A 169 -2.80 -5.90 -5.17
N ASP A 170 -3.97 -5.43 -5.57
CA ASP A 170 -4.16 -4.12 -6.19
C ASP A 170 -4.29 -3.03 -5.14
N VAL A 171 -3.15 -2.56 -4.64
CA VAL A 171 -3.09 -1.50 -3.63
C VAL A 171 -3.24 -0.14 -4.29
N LEU A 172 -4.47 0.39 -4.36
CA LEU A 172 -4.84 1.71 -4.89
C LEU A 172 -5.83 2.39 -3.93
N TYR A 173 -5.75 3.72 -3.80
CA TYR A 173 -6.68 4.48 -2.96
C TYR A 173 -8.12 4.42 -3.50
N PRO A 174 -9.08 3.87 -2.74
CA PRO A 174 -10.45 3.67 -3.23
C PRO A 174 -11.21 4.96 -3.52
N GLN A 175 -10.84 6.06 -2.87
CA GLN A 175 -11.50 7.37 -2.99
C GLN A 175 -11.14 8.12 -4.29
N LEU A 176 -10.01 7.78 -4.92
CA LEU A 176 -9.54 8.42 -6.14
C LEU A 176 -10.16 7.79 -7.39
N THR A 177 -10.25 8.56 -8.47
CA THR A 177 -10.57 8.04 -9.80
C THR A 177 -9.33 7.43 -10.46
N VAL A 178 -9.51 6.69 -11.57
CA VAL A 178 -8.40 6.15 -12.37
C VAL A 178 -7.47 7.26 -12.81
N GLU A 179 -8.02 8.33 -13.39
CA GLU A 179 -7.23 9.49 -13.84
C GLU A 179 -6.46 10.15 -12.70
N GLU A 180 -7.12 10.44 -11.58
CA GLU A 180 -6.49 11.07 -10.43
C GLU A 180 -5.34 10.24 -9.86
N THR A 181 -5.52 8.91 -9.80
CA THR A 181 -4.47 7.99 -9.36
C THR A 181 -3.24 8.08 -10.24
N LEU A 182 -3.43 8.09 -11.55
CA LEU A 182 -2.34 8.21 -12.52
C LEU A 182 -1.72 9.61 -12.53
N VAL A 183 -2.53 10.66 -12.41
CA VAL A 183 -2.05 12.06 -12.35
C VAL A 183 -1.18 12.28 -11.11
N PHE A 184 -1.62 11.87 -9.92
CA PHE A 184 -0.78 12.03 -8.71
C PHE A 184 0.52 11.22 -8.81
N SER A 185 0.47 10.02 -9.40
CA SER A 185 1.68 9.24 -9.67
C SER A 185 2.62 9.97 -10.64
N ALA A 186 2.10 10.51 -11.75
CA ALA A 186 2.86 11.26 -12.74
C ALA A 186 3.49 12.53 -12.13
N LEU A 187 2.72 13.28 -11.34
CA LEU A 187 3.21 14.50 -10.70
C LEU A 187 4.36 14.24 -9.75
N LEU A 188 4.31 13.13 -8.98
CA LEU A 188 5.33 12.77 -7.98
C LEU A 188 6.56 12.10 -8.57
N ARG A 189 6.42 11.31 -9.65
CA ARG A 189 7.50 10.44 -10.17
C ARG A 189 8.19 10.96 -11.42
N LEU A 190 7.48 11.72 -12.26
CA LEU A 190 8.06 12.26 -13.49
C LEU A 190 8.98 13.44 -13.23
N PRO A 191 10.03 13.62 -14.05
CA PRO A 191 11.04 14.65 -13.87
C PRO A 191 10.45 16.08 -13.82
N THR A 192 11.17 17.00 -13.15
CA THR A 192 10.77 18.42 -13.02
C THR A 192 10.90 19.21 -14.31
N ASN A 193 11.77 18.78 -15.23
CA ASN A 193 11.92 19.40 -16.55
C ASN A 193 10.67 19.23 -17.44
N MET A 194 9.79 18.28 -17.11
CA MET A 194 8.50 18.13 -17.78
C MET A 194 7.47 19.12 -17.21
N SER A 195 6.84 19.89 -18.10
CA SER A 195 5.73 20.77 -17.71
C SER A 195 4.52 19.96 -17.18
N LYS A 196 3.66 20.62 -16.41
CA LYS A 196 2.42 19.98 -15.96
C LYS A 196 1.59 19.45 -17.14
N GLN A 197 1.50 20.20 -18.23
CA GLN A 197 0.77 19.78 -19.44
C GLN A 197 1.35 18.50 -20.07
N GLN A 198 2.68 18.41 -20.16
CA GLN A 198 3.35 17.19 -20.65
C GLN A 198 3.10 15.99 -19.75
N LYS A 199 3.07 16.19 -18.42
CA LYS A 199 2.74 15.12 -17.47
C LYS A 199 1.29 14.63 -17.64
N TYR A 200 0.34 15.55 -17.85
CA TYR A 200 -1.06 15.20 -18.16
C TYR A 200 -1.18 14.51 -19.51
N ALA A 201 -0.45 14.96 -20.53
CA ALA A 201 -0.43 14.30 -21.85
C ALA A 201 0.07 12.85 -21.72
N LYS A 202 1.15 12.60 -20.96
CA LYS A 202 1.67 11.26 -20.67
C LYS A 202 0.62 10.36 -20.00
N VAL A 203 -0.11 10.90 -19.02
CA VAL A 203 -1.23 10.17 -18.36
C VAL A 203 -2.32 9.82 -19.37
N ASN A 204 -2.72 10.76 -20.23
CA ASN A 204 -3.72 10.51 -21.25
C ASN A 204 -3.30 9.40 -22.23
N THR A 205 -2.05 9.42 -22.68
CA THR A 205 -1.48 8.35 -23.53
C THR A 205 -1.53 7.01 -22.79
N THR A 206 -1.09 6.95 -21.53
CA THR A 206 -1.14 5.71 -20.75
C THR A 206 -2.56 5.18 -20.54
N ILE A 207 -3.55 6.05 -20.29
CA ILE A 207 -4.97 5.68 -20.19
C ILE A 207 -5.45 5.05 -21.51
N LYS A 208 -5.05 5.62 -22.63
CA LYS A 208 -5.42 5.14 -23.97
C LYS A 208 -4.77 3.80 -24.30
N GLU A 209 -3.45 3.67 -24.07
CA GLU A 209 -2.71 2.42 -24.28
C GLU A 209 -3.28 1.24 -23.49
N LEU A 210 -3.75 1.50 -22.26
CA LEU A 210 -4.33 0.48 -21.39
C LEU A 210 -5.83 0.27 -21.58
N GLY A 211 -6.48 1.04 -22.47
CA GLY A 211 -7.92 0.97 -22.72
C GLY A 211 -8.75 1.28 -21.47
N LEU A 212 -8.37 2.31 -20.73
CA LEU A 212 -9.03 2.76 -19.49
C LEU A 212 -9.90 4.01 -19.70
N GLU A 213 -10.14 4.41 -20.97
CA GLU A 213 -10.88 5.64 -21.31
C GLU A 213 -12.31 5.64 -20.73
N ARG A 214 -13.00 4.49 -20.82
CA ARG A 214 -14.40 4.35 -20.33
C ARG A 214 -14.52 4.53 -18.81
N CYS A 215 -13.51 4.10 -18.05
CA CYS A 215 -13.52 4.16 -16.59
C CYS A 215 -12.67 5.31 -16.03
N ARG A 216 -12.19 6.23 -16.88
CA ARG A 216 -11.28 7.33 -16.53
C ARG A 216 -11.71 8.10 -15.29
N HIS A 217 -12.97 8.50 -15.21
CA HIS A 217 -13.54 9.30 -14.11
C HIS A 217 -14.23 8.45 -13.04
N THR A 218 -14.19 7.11 -13.18
CA THR A 218 -14.77 6.19 -12.20
C THR A 218 -13.81 6.02 -11.02
N LYS A 219 -14.37 6.00 -9.79
CA LYS A 219 -13.59 5.76 -8.57
C LYS A 219 -13.14 4.32 -8.46
N ILE A 220 -11.97 4.14 -7.84
CA ILE A 220 -11.40 2.82 -7.55
C ILE A 220 -12.04 2.27 -6.26
N VAL A 221 -13.33 2.10 -6.21
CA VAL A 221 -14.00 1.61 -5.03
C VAL A 221 -13.97 0.08 -5.00
N GLY A 222 -13.71 -0.50 -3.82
CA GLY A 222 -13.79 -1.94 -3.57
C GLY A 222 -14.96 -2.29 -2.65
N GLY A 223 -15.40 -3.56 -2.66
CA GLY A 223 -16.48 -4.05 -1.80
C GLY A 223 -17.89 -3.76 -2.34
N TYR A 224 -18.82 -3.36 -1.47
CA TYR A 224 -20.24 -3.19 -1.80
C TYR A 224 -20.58 -1.97 -2.66
N LEU A 225 -19.66 -1.04 -2.87
CA LEU A 225 -19.88 0.15 -3.69
C LEU A 225 -19.47 -0.09 -5.15
N LYS A 226 -20.23 0.49 -6.11
CA LYS A 226 -19.89 0.44 -7.54
C LYS A 226 -18.55 1.12 -7.78
N GLY A 227 -17.62 0.41 -8.40
CA GLY A 227 -16.28 0.87 -8.76
C GLY A 227 -15.84 0.29 -10.10
N ILE A 228 -14.56 0.38 -10.40
CA ILE A 228 -13.97 -0.25 -11.59
C ILE A 228 -13.92 -1.77 -11.45
N SER A 229 -13.97 -2.50 -12.59
CA SER A 229 -13.81 -3.95 -12.64
C SER A 229 -12.42 -4.40 -12.19
N GLY A 230 -12.27 -5.69 -11.83
CA GLY A 230 -10.97 -6.27 -11.45
C GLY A 230 -9.90 -6.07 -12.54
N GLY A 231 -10.26 -6.28 -13.81
CA GLY A 231 -9.37 -6.05 -14.94
C GLY A 231 -8.96 -4.59 -15.14
N GLU A 232 -9.89 -3.66 -14.98
CA GLU A 232 -9.58 -2.22 -15.01
C GLU A 232 -8.68 -1.80 -13.86
N ARG A 233 -8.89 -2.37 -12.67
CA ARG A 233 -8.05 -2.13 -11.50
C ARG A 233 -6.63 -2.62 -11.73
N LYS A 234 -6.46 -3.84 -12.26
CA LYS A 234 -5.15 -4.40 -12.60
C LYS A 234 -4.44 -3.55 -13.66
N ARG A 235 -5.14 -3.16 -14.74
CA ARG A 235 -4.58 -2.26 -15.76
C ARG A 235 -4.21 -0.89 -15.18
N THR A 236 -4.98 -0.36 -14.23
CA THR A 236 -4.63 0.89 -13.52
C THR A 236 -3.36 0.73 -12.68
N CYS A 237 -3.18 -0.43 -11.99
CA CYS A 237 -1.94 -0.72 -11.26
C CYS A 237 -0.73 -0.82 -12.20
N ILE A 238 -0.90 -1.40 -13.38
CA ILE A 238 0.15 -1.47 -14.41
C ILE A 238 0.45 -0.08 -14.94
N GLY A 239 -0.58 0.73 -15.24
CA GLY A 239 -0.43 2.13 -15.67
C GLY A 239 0.34 2.97 -14.68
N TYR A 240 0.07 2.79 -13.39
CA TYR A 240 0.79 3.46 -12.31
C TYR A 240 2.30 3.20 -12.35
N GLU A 241 2.74 2.00 -12.73
CA GLU A 241 4.15 1.67 -12.87
C GLU A 241 4.73 2.06 -14.24
N ILE A 242 3.97 1.96 -15.33
CA ILE A 242 4.43 2.29 -16.70
C ILE A 242 4.68 3.80 -16.87
N LEU A 243 3.98 4.65 -16.15
CA LEU A 243 4.10 6.11 -16.26
C LEU A 243 5.56 6.62 -16.19
N VAL A 244 6.40 5.98 -15.39
CA VAL A 244 7.83 6.34 -15.24
C VAL A 244 8.74 5.70 -16.28
N ASP A 245 8.16 4.99 -17.23
CA ASP A 245 8.87 4.32 -18.30
C ASP A 245 9.95 3.35 -17.79
N PRO A 246 9.55 2.31 -16.99
CA PRO A 246 10.49 1.38 -16.42
C PRO A 246 11.16 0.54 -17.51
N SER A 247 12.45 0.30 -17.37
CA SER A 247 13.20 -0.59 -18.28
C SER A 247 12.94 -2.08 -18.00
N LEU A 248 12.71 -2.40 -16.72
CA LEU A 248 12.34 -3.75 -16.25
C LEU A 248 10.97 -3.68 -15.56
N LEU A 249 10.02 -4.48 -16.02
CA LEU A 249 8.67 -4.58 -15.44
C LEU A 249 8.46 -5.97 -14.84
N LEU A 250 8.20 -6.02 -13.55
CA LEU A 250 7.94 -7.23 -12.78
C LEU A 250 6.46 -7.27 -12.39
N LEU A 251 5.78 -8.37 -12.73
CA LEU A 251 4.34 -8.53 -12.47
C LEU A 251 4.10 -9.83 -11.68
N ASP A 252 3.46 -9.70 -10.54
CA ASP A 252 3.10 -10.83 -9.69
C ASP A 252 1.63 -11.20 -9.93
N GLU A 253 1.37 -12.32 -10.63
CA GLU A 253 0.07 -12.85 -11.04
C GLU A 253 -0.89 -11.80 -11.64
N PRO A 254 -0.51 -11.11 -12.73
CA PRO A 254 -1.32 -10.02 -13.28
C PRO A 254 -2.65 -10.47 -13.87
N THR A 255 -2.82 -11.74 -14.19
CA THR A 255 -4.04 -12.34 -14.77
C THR A 255 -4.96 -12.97 -13.74
N SER A 256 -4.55 -13.05 -12.48
CA SER A 256 -5.36 -13.63 -11.40
C SER A 256 -6.66 -12.85 -11.19
N GLY A 257 -7.80 -13.56 -11.16
CA GLY A 257 -9.13 -12.97 -10.99
C GLY A 257 -9.66 -12.22 -12.23
N LEU A 258 -9.05 -12.41 -13.41
CA LEU A 258 -9.54 -11.88 -14.68
C LEU A 258 -10.20 -12.97 -15.51
N ASP A 259 -11.21 -12.58 -16.27
CA ASP A 259 -11.76 -13.41 -17.33
C ASP A 259 -10.75 -13.60 -18.47
N SER A 260 -10.91 -14.65 -19.28
CA SER A 260 -9.97 -15.00 -20.36
C SER A 260 -9.76 -13.87 -21.36
N THR A 261 -10.82 -13.10 -21.66
CA THR A 261 -10.75 -11.99 -22.62
C THR A 261 -9.91 -10.82 -22.06
N ALA A 262 -10.15 -10.45 -20.80
CA ALA A 262 -9.37 -9.41 -20.13
C ALA A 262 -7.90 -9.81 -19.94
N ALA A 263 -7.64 -11.08 -19.58
CA ALA A 263 -6.30 -11.63 -19.47
C ALA A 263 -5.54 -11.58 -20.80
N ASN A 264 -6.17 -12.01 -21.90
CA ASN A 264 -5.59 -11.90 -23.25
C ASN A 264 -5.28 -10.46 -23.64
N LYS A 265 -6.23 -9.54 -23.43
CA LYS A 265 -6.03 -8.10 -23.73
C LYS A 265 -4.86 -7.52 -22.91
N LEU A 266 -4.75 -7.90 -21.65
CA LEU A 266 -3.65 -7.48 -20.79
C LEU A 266 -2.30 -7.97 -21.34
N LEU A 267 -2.19 -9.25 -21.72
CA LEU A 267 -0.94 -9.80 -22.22
C LEU A 267 -0.54 -9.24 -23.60
N LEU A 268 -1.51 -8.97 -24.47
CA LEU A 268 -1.23 -8.25 -25.74
C LEU A 268 -0.64 -6.86 -25.46
N THR A 269 -1.15 -6.16 -24.43
CA THR A 269 -0.55 -4.89 -24.01
C THR A 269 0.87 -5.08 -23.49
N LEU A 270 1.13 -6.11 -22.68
CA LEU A 270 2.49 -6.43 -22.19
C LEU A 270 3.44 -6.80 -23.33
N GLN A 271 2.99 -7.56 -24.32
CA GLN A 271 3.78 -7.84 -25.52
C GLN A 271 4.14 -6.57 -26.29
N GLY A 272 3.19 -5.63 -26.45
CA GLY A 272 3.47 -4.33 -27.04
C GLY A 272 4.54 -3.56 -26.28
N LEU A 273 4.48 -3.59 -24.93
CA LEU A 273 5.48 -2.97 -24.06
C LEU A 273 6.86 -3.65 -24.16
N ALA A 274 6.91 -4.98 -24.27
CA ALA A 274 8.16 -5.71 -24.47
C ALA A 274 8.77 -5.34 -25.83
N LYS A 275 8.01 -5.40 -26.92
CA LYS A 275 8.46 -5.01 -28.28
C LYS A 275 8.99 -3.58 -28.34
N ALA A 276 8.50 -2.68 -27.46
CA ALA A 276 9.05 -1.33 -27.30
C ALA A 276 10.42 -1.29 -26.57
N GLY A 277 11.04 -2.45 -26.29
CA GLY A 277 12.39 -2.56 -25.72
C GLY A 277 12.45 -2.75 -24.21
N ARG A 278 11.32 -3.01 -23.53
CA ARG A 278 11.31 -3.31 -22.09
C ARG A 278 11.54 -4.78 -21.82
N THR A 279 12.17 -5.10 -20.69
CA THR A 279 12.30 -6.46 -20.17
C THR A 279 11.12 -6.74 -19.24
N ILE A 280 10.39 -7.84 -19.44
CA ILE A 280 9.20 -8.16 -18.63
C ILE A 280 9.35 -9.54 -17.99
N ILE A 281 9.11 -9.62 -16.68
CA ILE A 281 9.02 -10.89 -15.96
C ILE A 281 7.65 -10.95 -15.27
N THR A 282 6.95 -12.05 -15.48
CA THR A 282 5.62 -12.24 -14.89
C THR A 282 5.49 -13.60 -14.24
N THR A 283 4.90 -13.66 -13.05
CA THR A 283 4.42 -14.94 -12.50
C THR A 283 3.05 -15.22 -13.07
N ILE A 284 2.81 -16.46 -13.47
CA ILE A 284 1.52 -16.89 -14.04
C ILE A 284 1.06 -18.15 -13.32
N HIS A 285 -0.23 -18.19 -13.02
CA HIS A 285 -0.90 -19.37 -12.49
C HIS A 285 -1.90 -19.86 -13.53
N GLN A 286 -1.75 -21.10 -14.03
CA GLN A 286 -2.63 -21.79 -14.99
C GLN A 286 -3.09 -20.93 -16.20
N PRO A 287 -2.16 -20.50 -17.08
CA PRO A 287 -2.54 -19.76 -18.27
C PRO A 287 -3.31 -20.65 -19.26
N SER A 288 -4.22 -20.06 -20.03
CA SER A 288 -4.81 -20.75 -21.19
C SER A 288 -3.73 -21.06 -22.26
N SER A 289 -3.97 -22.04 -23.12
CA SER A 289 -3.02 -22.39 -24.21
C SER A 289 -2.64 -21.18 -25.06
N ARG A 290 -3.60 -20.31 -25.37
CA ARG A 290 -3.34 -19.08 -26.12
C ARG A 290 -2.37 -18.15 -25.39
N ILE A 291 -2.53 -18.00 -24.10
CA ILE A 291 -1.66 -17.17 -23.24
C ILE A 291 -0.27 -17.78 -23.12
N PHE A 292 -0.19 -19.11 -23.01
CA PHE A 292 1.10 -19.81 -22.91
C PHE A 292 2.03 -19.52 -24.10
N HIS A 293 1.50 -19.52 -25.32
CA HIS A 293 2.28 -19.22 -26.51
C HIS A 293 2.64 -17.74 -26.72
N MET A 294 2.20 -16.85 -25.81
CA MET A 294 2.56 -15.43 -25.86
C MET A 294 3.88 -15.11 -25.14
N PHE A 295 4.45 -16.06 -24.43
CA PHE A 295 5.71 -15.90 -23.70
C PHE A 295 6.90 -16.28 -24.57
N ASP A 296 8.01 -15.53 -24.42
CA ASP A 296 9.26 -15.81 -25.12
C ASP A 296 10.05 -16.87 -24.35
N LYS A 297 10.20 -16.71 -23.03
CA LYS A 297 10.92 -17.62 -22.15
C LYS A 297 10.03 -18.11 -21.01
N LEU A 298 10.33 -19.31 -20.54
CA LEU A 298 9.66 -19.97 -19.43
C LEU A 298 10.67 -20.45 -18.40
N LEU A 299 10.40 -20.20 -17.13
CA LEU A 299 11.06 -20.83 -15.98
C LEU A 299 10.01 -21.59 -15.16
N LEU A 300 10.14 -22.93 -15.15
CA LEU A 300 9.30 -23.80 -14.34
C LEU A 300 10.01 -24.13 -13.03
N ILE A 301 9.37 -23.83 -11.90
CA ILE A 301 9.94 -24.01 -10.56
C ILE A 301 9.10 -25.03 -9.79
N SER A 302 9.75 -26.06 -9.24
CA SER A 302 9.15 -27.01 -8.31
C SER A 302 9.97 -27.07 -7.03
N GLU A 303 9.32 -26.95 -5.86
CA GLU A 303 9.94 -27.00 -4.52
C GLU A 303 11.18 -26.11 -4.33
N GLY A 304 11.22 -24.99 -5.04
CA GLY A 304 12.34 -24.04 -5.00
C GLY A 304 13.51 -24.36 -5.96
N TYR A 305 13.44 -25.45 -6.71
CA TYR A 305 14.39 -25.81 -7.75
C TYR A 305 13.84 -25.49 -9.14
N PRO A 306 14.68 -25.13 -10.11
CA PRO A 306 14.28 -25.06 -11.51
C PRO A 306 14.13 -26.46 -12.09
N VAL A 307 13.05 -26.67 -12.85
CA VAL A 307 12.76 -27.92 -13.58
C VAL A 307 12.94 -27.72 -15.09
N TYR A 308 12.65 -26.53 -15.57
CA TYR A 308 12.87 -26.13 -16.94
C TYR A 308 13.21 -24.64 -17.00
N TYR A 309 14.14 -24.30 -17.86
CA TYR A 309 14.37 -22.91 -18.30
C TYR A 309 14.77 -22.92 -19.78
N GLY A 310 14.14 -22.03 -20.54
CA GLY A 310 14.38 -21.93 -21.98
C GLY A 310 13.23 -21.23 -22.70
N LYS A 311 13.21 -21.33 -24.04
CA LYS A 311 12.11 -20.77 -24.85
C LYS A 311 10.81 -21.51 -24.53
N ALA A 312 9.71 -20.75 -24.41
CA ALA A 312 8.41 -21.35 -24.13
C ALA A 312 7.92 -22.30 -25.22
N LYS A 313 8.30 -22.06 -26.47
CA LYS A 313 7.94 -22.91 -27.62
C LYS A 313 8.59 -24.30 -27.57
N ASP A 314 9.82 -24.40 -27.06
CA ASP A 314 10.62 -25.62 -27.06
C ASP A 314 10.31 -26.52 -25.83
N THR A 315 9.44 -26.04 -24.94
CA THR A 315 9.16 -26.72 -23.65
C THR A 315 8.56 -28.12 -23.85
N MET A 316 7.54 -28.23 -24.72
CA MET A 316 6.88 -29.52 -24.97
C MET A 316 7.81 -30.54 -25.62
N GLU A 317 8.67 -30.12 -26.55
CA GLU A 317 9.68 -30.94 -27.20
C GLU A 317 10.70 -31.45 -26.20
N TYR A 318 11.15 -30.59 -25.27
CA TYR A 318 12.08 -30.98 -24.20
C TYR A 318 11.51 -32.12 -23.32
N PHE A 319 10.27 -31.96 -22.82
CA PHE A 319 9.68 -33.01 -21.99
C PHE A 319 9.37 -34.29 -22.79
N SER A 320 8.96 -34.17 -24.04
CA SER A 320 8.81 -35.31 -24.96
C SER A 320 10.12 -36.05 -25.17
N SER A 321 11.26 -35.35 -25.27
CA SER A 321 12.58 -35.97 -25.38
C SER A 321 12.99 -36.79 -24.13
N LEU A 322 12.43 -36.40 -22.98
CA LEU A 322 12.56 -37.13 -21.72
C LEU A 322 11.50 -38.26 -21.55
N ARG A 323 10.69 -38.54 -22.58
CA ARG A 323 9.59 -39.51 -22.62
C ARG A 323 8.43 -39.16 -21.70
N PHE A 324 8.26 -37.87 -21.35
CA PHE A 324 7.04 -37.39 -20.70
C PHE A 324 6.11 -36.81 -21.77
N THR A 325 4.99 -37.47 -22.00
CA THR A 325 3.97 -37.05 -22.98
C THR A 325 2.56 -37.14 -22.36
N PRO A 326 1.67 -36.17 -22.65
CA PRO A 326 0.31 -36.28 -22.17
C PRO A 326 -0.42 -37.43 -22.84
N GLN A 327 -1.14 -38.24 -22.06
CA GLN A 327 -1.95 -39.35 -22.59
C GLN A 327 -3.30 -38.90 -23.13
N ILE A 328 -3.78 -37.76 -22.63
CA ILE A 328 -5.00 -37.08 -23.07
C ILE A 328 -4.66 -35.70 -23.60
N PRO A 329 -5.46 -35.13 -24.53
CA PRO A 329 -5.30 -33.76 -24.96
C PRO A 329 -5.47 -32.80 -23.78
N MET A 330 -4.40 -32.13 -23.36
CA MET A 330 -4.41 -31.16 -22.25
C MET A 330 -3.68 -29.87 -22.62
N ASN A 331 -3.98 -28.83 -21.82
CA ASN A 331 -3.29 -27.54 -21.97
C ASN A 331 -1.79 -27.70 -21.63
N PRO A 332 -0.84 -27.19 -22.45
CA PRO A 332 0.59 -27.23 -22.13
C PRO A 332 0.95 -26.72 -20.73
N ALA A 333 0.26 -25.69 -20.25
CA ALA A 333 0.49 -25.16 -18.92
C ALA A 333 0.03 -26.10 -17.80
N GLU A 334 -1.06 -26.81 -17.99
CA GLU A 334 -1.58 -27.83 -17.08
C GLU A 334 -0.60 -29.02 -17.02
N PHE A 335 -0.21 -29.56 -18.16
CA PHE A 335 0.83 -30.58 -18.27
C PHE A 335 2.09 -30.23 -17.49
N LEU A 336 2.61 -29.01 -17.64
CA LEU A 336 3.80 -28.55 -16.94
C LEU A 336 3.61 -28.43 -15.43
N LEU A 337 2.44 -28.01 -15.00
CA LEU A 337 2.11 -27.92 -13.57
C LEU A 337 1.97 -29.29 -12.93
N ASP A 338 1.36 -30.26 -13.61
CA ASP A 338 1.23 -31.62 -13.15
C ASP A 338 2.62 -32.29 -13.03
N LEU A 339 3.50 -32.09 -13.99
CA LEU A 339 4.90 -32.52 -13.88
C LEU A 339 5.62 -31.85 -12.70
N ALA A 340 5.41 -30.55 -12.48
CA ALA A 340 6.04 -29.83 -11.38
C ALA A 340 5.49 -30.20 -10.00
N THR A 341 4.27 -30.77 -9.92
CA THR A 341 3.66 -31.31 -8.69
C THR A 341 3.92 -32.80 -8.51
N GLY A 342 4.43 -33.49 -9.55
CA GLY A 342 4.59 -34.95 -9.57
C GLY A 342 3.27 -35.69 -9.75
N GLN A 343 2.17 -35.00 -10.13
CA GLN A 343 0.89 -35.62 -10.47
C GLN A 343 0.96 -36.11 -11.93
N VAL A 344 1.17 -37.41 -12.12
CA VAL A 344 1.42 -37.99 -13.45
C VAL A 344 0.35 -39.00 -13.89
N ASN A 345 -0.88 -38.85 -13.37
CA ASN A 345 -1.97 -39.81 -13.64
C ASN A 345 -2.31 -39.90 -15.14
N ASP A 346 -2.27 -38.77 -15.85
CA ASP A 346 -2.62 -38.65 -17.29
C ASP A 346 -1.38 -38.36 -18.14
N ILE A 347 -0.17 -38.68 -17.62
CA ILE A 347 1.11 -38.42 -18.28
C ILE A 347 1.88 -39.74 -18.37
N SER A 348 2.42 -40.05 -19.56
CA SER A 348 3.34 -41.17 -19.73
C SER A 348 4.64 -40.88 -18.96
N VAL A 349 5.05 -41.81 -18.12
CA VAL A 349 6.29 -41.74 -17.33
C VAL A 349 7.21 -42.86 -17.82
N PRO A 350 8.51 -42.61 -18.01
CA PRO A 350 9.47 -43.64 -18.32
C PRO A 350 9.47 -44.75 -17.25
N THR A 351 9.38 -46.01 -17.68
CA THR A 351 9.33 -47.17 -16.80
C THR A 351 10.59 -47.33 -15.92
N ASP A 352 11.68 -46.80 -16.39
CA ASP A 352 13.00 -46.86 -15.69
C ASP A 352 12.99 -46.06 -14.36
N ILE A 353 12.05 -45.10 -14.21
CA ILE A 353 11.95 -44.26 -13.01
C ILE A 353 11.15 -44.93 -11.89
N LEU A 354 10.21 -45.82 -12.23
CA LEU A 354 9.28 -46.45 -11.29
C LEU A 354 9.80 -47.74 -10.71
N GLN A 355 10.80 -48.36 -11.35
CA GLN A 355 11.34 -49.65 -10.94
C GLN A 355 12.42 -49.59 -9.84
N ASP A 356 13.10 -48.46 -9.64
CA ASP A 356 14.26 -48.37 -8.74
C ASP A 356 13.92 -48.08 -7.26
N GLN A 357 12.66 -47.86 -6.86
CA GLN A 357 12.36 -47.52 -5.47
C GLN A 357 10.99 -48.06 -4.98
N GLU A 358 10.99 -49.22 -4.35
CA GLU A 358 9.79 -49.84 -3.71
C GLU A 358 9.22 -49.08 -2.49
N SER A 359 9.79 -47.96 -2.04
CA SER A 359 9.42 -47.33 -0.77
C SER A 359 9.20 -45.80 -0.77
N SER A 360 9.29 -45.09 -1.91
CA SER A 360 9.14 -43.64 -1.97
C SER A 360 7.89 -43.21 -2.76
N ASP A 361 7.30 -42.10 -2.35
CA ASP A 361 6.16 -41.43 -2.99
C ASP A 361 6.47 -41.16 -4.48
N PRO A 362 5.73 -41.74 -5.44
CA PRO A 362 6.02 -41.60 -6.89
C PRO A 362 6.14 -40.14 -7.34
N SER A 363 5.38 -39.25 -6.72
CA SER A 363 5.42 -37.81 -7.04
C SER A 363 6.77 -37.19 -6.75
N LYS A 364 7.44 -37.58 -5.67
CA LYS A 364 8.75 -37.05 -5.31
C LYS A 364 9.86 -37.55 -6.25
N VAL A 365 9.78 -38.82 -6.62
CA VAL A 365 10.76 -39.43 -7.54
C VAL A 365 10.76 -38.71 -8.89
N VAL A 366 9.57 -38.42 -9.43
CA VAL A 366 9.44 -37.68 -10.69
C VAL A 366 10.03 -36.26 -10.57
N ILE A 367 9.74 -35.56 -9.48
CA ILE A 367 10.27 -34.21 -9.26
C ILE A 367 11.79 -34.23 -9.15
N GLU A 368 12.37 -35.16 -8.38
CA GLU A 368 13.83 -35.29 -8.23
C GLU A 368 14.52 -35.66 -9.55
N TYR A 369 13.90 -36.55 -10.34
CA TYR A 369 14.41 -36.89 -11.67
C TYR A 369 14.44 -35.67 -12.60
N LEU A 370 13.36 -34.90 -12.64
CA LEU A 370 13.28 -33.69 -13.47
C LEU A 370 14.30 -32.63 -13.02
N GLN A 371 14.51 -32.44 -11.73
CA GLN A 371 15.53 -31.54 -11.18
C GLN A 371 16.95 -32.01 -11.57
N LEU A 372 17.22 -33.31 -11.50
CA LEU A 372 18.50 -33.86 -11.93
C LEU A 372 18.74 -33.65 -13.43
N LYS A 373 17.73 -33.91 -14.27
CA LYS A 373 17.84 -33.71 -15.74
C LYS A 373 18.03 -32.24 -16.09
N TYR A 374 17.36 -31.32 -15.42
CA TYR A 374 17.60 -29.88 -15.58
C TYR A 374 19.07 -29.55 -15.29
N LYS A 375 19.58 -30.01 -14.15
CA LYS A 375 20.97 -29.74 -13.70
C LYS A 375 22.01 -30.30 -14.63
N THR A 376 21.75 -31.44 -15.27
CA THR A 376 22.72 -32.11 -16.17
C THR A 376 22.63 -31.60 -17.62
N LEU A 377 21.43 -31.28 -18.13
CA LEU A 377 21.23 -30.98 -19.54
C LEU A 377 21.05 -29.49 -19.85
N LEU A 378 20.30 -28.74 -19.02
CA LEU A 378 19.97 -27.37 -19.31
C LEU A 378 20.82 -26.34 -18.58
N GLU A 379 21.14 -26.57 -17.33
CA GLU A 379 21.97 -25.65 -16.52
C GLU A 379 23.36 -25.35 -17.12
N PRO A 380 24.11 -26.32 -17.68
CA PRO A 380 25.38 -26.03 -18.33
C PRO A 380 25.24 -25.17 -19.59
N LYS A 381 24.24 -25.47 -20.42
CA LYS A 381 23.94 -24.66 -21.63
C LYS A 381 23.64 -23.21 -21.29
N GLU A 382 22.86 -23.00 -20.25
CA GLU A 382 22.52 -21.67 -19.77
C GLU A 382 23.72 -20.89 -19.24
N LYS A 383 24.56 -21.56 -18.46
CA LYS A 383 25.82 -20.95 -17.97
C LYS A 383 26.71 -20.52 -19.13
N GLU A 384 26.83 -21.34 -20.19
CA GLU A 384 27.57 -20.96 -21.38
C GLU A 384 26.93 -19.78 -22.15
N GLU A 385 25.60 -19.76 -22.33
CA GLU A 385 24.89 -18.64 -22.96
C GLU A 385 25.06 -17.34 -22.16
N ASN A 386 24.97 -17.42 -20.84
CA ASN A 386 25.22 -16.30 -19.94
C ASN A 386 26.64 -15.76 -20.05
N HIS A 387 27.64 -16.63 -20.27
CA HIS A 387 29.03 -16.23 -20.48
C HIS A 387 29.27 -15.64 -21.88
N ARG A 388 28.68 -16.21 -22.93
CA ARG A 388 28.81 -15.72 -24.33
C ARG A 388 28.10 -14.37 -24.55
N GLY A 389 26.97 -14.12 -23.86
CA GLY A 389 26.24 -12.84 -23.91
C GLY A 389 26.84 -11.73 -23.05
N ALA A 390 28.10 -11.83 -22.62
CA ALA A 390 28.60 -11.19 -21.41
C ALA A 390 29.24 -9.82 -21.57
N ASN A 391 29.19 -9.13 -22.67
CA ASN A 391 29.75 -7.78 -22.72
C ASN A 391 28.68 -6.73 -23.00
N THR A 392 27.93 -6.37 -21.96
CA THR A 392 27.07 -5.19 -22.04
C THR A 392 27.97 -3.96 -22.32
N PRO A 393 27.66 -3.13 -23.33
CA PRO A 393 28.45 -1.95 -23.65
C PRO A 393 28.70 -1.06 -22.42
N LYS A 394 29.93 -0.59 -22.22
CA LYS A 394 30.33 0.20 -21.04
C LYS A 394 29.45 1.44 -20.84
N HIS A 395 28.96 2.06 -21.91
CA HIS A 395 28.06 3.21 -21.82
C HIS A 395 26.70 2.86 -21.17
N LEU A 396 26.17 1.65 -21.38
CA LEU A 396 24.94 1.18 -20.71
C LEU A 396 25.16 0.92 -19.22
N GLN A 397 26.34 0.37 -18.84
CA GLN A 397 26.71 0.17 -17.44
C GLN A 397 26.83 1.52 -16.70
N GLN A 398 27.46 2.53 -17.33
CA GLN A 398 27.59 3.88 -16.79
C GLN A 398 26.23 4.59 -16.69
N ALA A 399 25.36 4.46 -17.69
CA ALA A 399 24.03 5.05 -17.69
C ALA A 399 23.12 4.52 -16.57
N ILE A 400 23.32 3.26 -16.13
CA ILE A 400 22.62 2.69 -14.98
C ILE A 400 23.16 3.22 -13.64
N GLN A 401 24.43 3.57 -13.56
CA GLN A 401 25.08 4.02 -12.33
C GLN A 401 24.83 5.50 -12.01
N VAL A 402 24.35 6.31 -12.95
CA VAL A 402 24.08 7.74 -12.73
C VAL A 402 23.10 7.89 -11.56
N LYS A 403 23.59 8.55 -10.51
CA LYS A 403 22.84 8.84 -9.29
C LYS A 403 21.72 9.83 -9.62
N LYS A 404 20.50 9.34 -9.70
CA LYS A 404 19.35 10.21 -9.91
C LYS A 404 18.92 10.78 -8.56
N GLU A 405 19.03 12.08 -8.36
CA GLU A 405 18.51 12.79 -7.19
C GLU A 405 16.98 12.73 -7.15
N TRP A 406 16.38 13.17 -6.03
CA TRP A 406 14.93 13.31 -5.95
C TRP A 406 14.45 14.26 -7.05
N THR A 407 13.47 13.84 -7.81
CA THR A 407 12.94 14.62 -8.94
C THR A 407 12.28 15.92 -8.50
N LEU A 408 11.75 16.00 -7.28
CA LEU A 408 10.99 17.12 -6.75
C LEU A 408 11.62 17.67 -5.47
N SER A 409 11.46 18.99 -5.25
CA SER A 409 11.79 19.64 -3.98
C SER A 409 10.90 19.15 -2.85
N TRP A 410 11.26 19.40 -1.59
CA TRP A 410 10.44 19.03 -0.44
C TRP A 410 9.06 19.73 -0.46
N LEU A 411 9.02 21.02 -0.82
CA LEU A 411 7.80 21.82 -0.88
C LEU A 411 6.87 21.40 -2.02
N ASP A 412 7.41 21.06 -3.20
CA ASP A 412 6.59 20.56 -4.31
C ASP A 412 5.95 19.21 -3.96
N GLN A 413 6.72 18.30 -3.32
CA GLN A 413 6.18 17.05 -2.85
C GLN A 413 5.06 17.28 -1.82
N PHE A 414 5.25 18.26 -0.91
CA PHE A 414 4.28 18.62 0.10
C PHE A 414 2.97 19.16 -0.52
N ASP A 415 3.06 20.07 -1.50
CA ASP A 415 1.87 20.61 -2.19
C ASP A 415 1.07 19.49 -2.88
N ILE A 416 1.73 18.62 -3.64
CA ILE A 416 1.07 17.53 -4.36
C ILE A 416 0.43 16.53 -3.37
N LEU A 417 1.16 16.14 -2.33
CA LEU A 417 0.66 15.19 -1.33
C LEU A 417 -0.46 15.79 -0.49
N SER A 418 -0.41 17.07 -0.14
CA SER A 418 -1.46 17.76 0.61
C SER A 418 -2.77 17.79 -0.16
N ARG A 419 -2.73 18.12 -1.46
CA ARG A 419 -3.90 18.09 -2.35
C ARG A 419 -4.48 16.68 -2.45
N ARG A 420 -3.61 15.66 -2.59
CA ARG A 420 -4.03 14.25 -2.63
C ARG A 420 -4.67 13.82 -1.31
N THR A 421 -4.00 14.06 -0.19
CA THR A 421 -4.47 13.64 1.14
C THR A 421 -5.78 14.34 1.50
N PHE A 422 -5.88 15.65 1.25
CA PHE A 422 -7.11 16.39 1.46
C PHE A 422 -8.26 15.81 0.63
N LYS A 423 -8.02 15.49 -0.64
CA LYS A 423 -9.04 14.89 -1.52
C LYS A 423 -9.48 13.50 -1.05
N ILE A 424 -8.54 12.67 -0.59
CA ILE A 424 -8.83 11.32 -0.06
C ILE A 424 -9.68 11.42 1.21
N ARG A 425 -9.32 12.33 2.13
CA ARG A 425 -9.91 12.44 3.48
C ARG A 425 -11.00 13.51 3.59
N CYS A 426 -11.26 14.28 2.54
CA CYS A 426 -12.24 15.39 2.57
C CYS A 426 -13.63 14.94 3.06
N LYS A 427 -14.08 13.73 2.63
CA LYS A 427 -15.36 13.17 3.09
C LYS A 427 -15.36 12.86 4.58
N ASP A 428 -14.24 12.39 5.11
CA ASP A 428 -14.09 12.04 6.53
C ASP A 428 -13.97 13.32 7.39
N TYR A 429 -13.36 14.39 6.83
CA TYR A 429 -13.27 15.68 7.51
C TYR A 429 -14.61 16.40 7.60
N PHE A 430 -15.50 16.24 6.60
CA PHE A 430 -16.82 16.86 6.54
C PHE A 430 -17.94 15.81 6.65
N ASP A 431 -17.74 14.79 7.48
CA ASP A 431 -18.76 13.77 7.73
C ASP A 431 -19.94 14.38 8.50
N LYS A 432 -21.13 14.28 7.89
CA LYS A 432 -22.37 14.81 8.44
C LYS A 432 -22.71 14.19 9.80
N LEU A 433 -22.47 12.88 9.96
CA LEU A 433 -22.74 12.18 11.21
C LEU A 433 -21.86 12.71 12.35
N ARG A 434 -20.59 12.95 12.09
CA ARG A 434 -19.64 13.52 13.04
C ARG A 434 -20.01 14.95 13.43
N LEU A 435 -20.48 15.73 12.46
CA LEU A 435 -20.97 17.09 12.71
C LEU A 435 -22.23 17.05 13.59
N VAL A 436 -23.22 16.22 13.26
CA VAL A 436 -24.44 16.05 14.05
C VAL A 436 -24.12 15.58 15.47
N GLN A 437 -23.18 14.64 15.61
CA GLN A 437 -22.71 14.18 16.93
C GLN A 437 -22.10 15.34 17.75
N ALA A 438 -21.19 16.12 17.18
CA ALA A 438 -20.53 17.22 17.87
C ALA A 438 -21.55 18.31 18.29
N LEU A 439 -22.44 18.71 17.38
CA LEU A 439 -23.48 19.72 17.64
C LEU A 439 -24.54 19.20 18.62
N GLY A 440 -24.99 17.96 18.46
CA GLY A 440 -25.97 17.32 19.35
C GLY A 440 -25.48 17.20 20.77
N ILE A 441 -24.22 16.77 20.97
CA ILE A 441 -23.61 16.71 22.31
C ILE A 441 -23.42 18.12 22.89
N ALA A 442 -23.00 19.11 22.08
CA ALA A 442 -22.88 20.48 22.53
C ALA A 442 -24.21 21.03 23.02
N LEU A 443 -25.30 20.80 22.27
CA LEU A 443 -26.65 21.21 22.65
C LEU A 443 -27.13 20.50 23.93
N LEU A 444 -26.95 19.17 23.99
CA LEU A 444 -27.37 18.40 25.17
C LEU A 444 -26.65 18.88 26.44
N LEU A 445 -25.34 19.06 26.40
CA LEU A 445 -24.57 19.57 27.52
C LEU A 445 -24.95 21.01 27.87
N GLY A 446 -25.19 21.85 26.83
CA GLY A 446 -25.64 23.21 27.02
C GLY A 446 -27.01 23.31 27.71
N LEU A 447 -27.94 22.38 27.43
CA LEU A 447 -29.23 22.27 28.11
C LEU A 447 -29.09 21.73 29.54
N LEU A 448 -28.24 20.69 29.77
CA LEU A 448 -28.02 20.14 31.11
C LEU A 448 -27.41 21.16 32.08
N TRP A 449 -26.48 21.99 31.59
CA TRP A 449 -25.85 23.07 32.37
C TRP A 449 -26.37 24.45 32.02
N TRP A 450 -27.68 24.57 31.70
CA TRP A 450 -28.28 25.83 31.27
C TRP A 450 -28.08 26.94 32.29
N LYS A 451 -27.32 27.98 31.90
CA LYS A 451 -27.02 29.14 32.75
C LYS A 451 -26.54 28.75 34.16
N SER A 452 -25.75 27.69 34.28
CA SER A 452 -25.24 27.23 35.60
C SER A 452 -24.49 28.38 36.30
N SER A 453 -24.71 28.53 37.61
CA SER A 453 -24.02 29.53 38.43
C SER A 453 -22.88 28.88 39.25
N THR A 454 -22.06 29.71 39.89
CA THR A 454 -20.96 29.28 40.77
C THR A 454 -21.14 29.74 42.22
N ASN A 455 -22.40 29.96 42.62
CA ASN A 455 -22.73 30.57 43.90
C ASN A 455 -22.56 29.60 45.07
N THR A 456 -22.78 28.32 44.86
CA THR A 456 -22.61 27.28 45.91
C THR A 456 -21.52 26.28 45.53
N GLU A 457 -20.96 25.59 46.53
CA GLU A 457 -19.92 24.56 46.34
C GLU A 457 -20.41 23.42 45.42
N ALA A 458 -21.68 23.02 45.50
CA ALA A 458 -22.27 21.99 44.63
C ALA A 458 -22.29 22.43 43.15
N GLN A 459 -22.76 23.64 42.89
CA GLN A 459 -22.84 24.23 41.56
C GLN A 459 -21.43 24.41 40.94
N LEU A 460 -20.46 24.82 41.76
CA LEU A 460 -19.05 24.93 41.39
C LEU A 460 -18.49 23.57 40.93
N ARG A 461 -18.76 22.52 41.72
CA ARG A 461 -18.34 21.15 41.41
C ARG A 461 -18.97 20.66 40.11
N ASP A 462 -20.22 20.97 39.84
CA ASP A 462 -20.91 20.61 38.60
C ASP A 462 -20.27 21.30 37.37
N GLN A 463 -19.92 22.58 37.45
CA GLN A 463 -19.21 23.28 36.38
C GLN A 463 -17.81 22.76 36.14
N VAL A 464 -17.07 22.42 37.22
CA VAL A 464 -15.75 21.78 37.11
C VAL A 464 -15.87 20.40 36.45
N GLY A 465 -16.95 19.67 36.76
CA GLY A 465 -17.29 18.41 36.10
C GLY A 465 -17.54 18.57 34.60
N LEU A 466 -18.26 19.62 34.17
CA LEU A 466 -18.44 19.95 32.76
C LEU A 466 -17.11 20.25 32.08
N ALA A 467 -16.25 21.06 32.69
CA ALA A 467 -14.93 21.40 32.17
C ALA A 467 -14.06 20.12 31.93
N PHE A 468 -14.13 19.21 32.93
CA PHE A 468 -13.44 17.93 32.82
C PHE A 468 -14.02 17.03 31.70
N TYR A 469 -15.34 16.97 31.57
CA TYR A 469 -16.01 16.23 30.51
C TYR A 469 -15.60 16.73 29.10
N ILE A 470 -15.54 18.06 28.92
CA ILE A 470 -15.07 18.67 27.67
C ILE A 470 -13.63 18.21 27.33
N CYS A 471 -12.75 18.22 28.33
CA CYS A 471 -11.38 17.71 28.15
C CYS A 471 -11.35 16.23 27.73
N ILE A 472 -12.15 15.36 28.36
CA ILE A 472 -12.25 13.94 28.02
C ILE A 472 -12.77 13.76 26.61
N PHE A 473 -13.85 14.43 26.26
CA PHE A 473 -14.53 14.29 24.99
C PHE A 473 -13.59 14.62 23.83
N TRP A 474 -12.91 15.76 23.88
CA TRP A 474 -11.99 16.18 22.82
C TRP A 474 -10.68 15.40 22.83
N THR A 475 -10.17 14.98 23.98
CA THR A 475 -9.03 14.07 24.08
C THR A 475 -9.33 12.73 23.42
N SER A 476 -10.46 12.10 23.75
CA SER A 476 -10.83 10.79 23.20
C SER A 476 -11.10 10.88 21.69
N SER A 477 -11.86 11.87 21.25
CA SER A 477 -12.14 12.09 19.83
C SER A 477 -10.87 12.30 19.00
N SER A 478 -9.89 13.05 19.53
CA SER A 478 -8.63 13.33 18.83
C SER A 478 -7.70 12.12 18.81
N ILE A 479 -7.56 11.36 19.91
CA ILE A 479 -6.76 10.15 19.94
C ILE A 479 -7.29 9.11 18.98
N PHE A 480 -8.60 8.79 19.04
CA PHE A 480 -9.19 7.78 18.17
C PHE A 480 -9.25 8.21 16.71
N GLY A 481 -9.40 9.50 16.42
CA GLY A 481 -9.27 10.03 15.07
C GLY A 481 -7.89 9.82 14.46
N ALA A 482 -6.83 9.95 15.26
CA ALA A 482 -5.44 9.87 14.78
C ALA A 482 -4.82 8.47 14.82
N VAL A 483 -5.21 7.62 15.78
CA VAL A 483 -4.57 6.30 16.00
C VAL A 483 -4.72 5.34 14.82
N TYR A 484 -5.78 5.47 14.04
CA TYR A 484 -6.07 4.58 12.93
C TYR A 484 -5.47 5.02 11.59
N VAL A 485 -5.00 6.24 11.46
CA VAL A 485 -4.50 6.82 10.21
C VAL A 485 -3.37 5.97 9.61
N PHE A 486 -2.29 5.75 10.34
CA PHE A 486 -1.15 4.98 9.83
C PHE A 486 -1.43 3.48 9.67
N PRO A 487 -2.17 2.79 10.56
CA PRO A 487 -2.58 1.41 10.34
C PRO A 487 -3.41 1.19 9.07
N PHE A 488 -4.35 2.09 8.74
CA PHE A 488 -5.16 2.00 7.52
C PHE A 488 -4.35 2.30 6.26
N GLU A 489 -3.44 3.27 6.31
CA GLU A 489 -2.63 3.65 5.16
C GLU A 489 -1.35 2.82 4.98
N LYS A 490 -1.08 1.87 5.88
CA LYS A 490 0.14 1.05 5.91
C LYS A 490 0.51 0.44 4.55
N TYR A 491 -0.44 -0.19 3.87
CA TYR A 491 -0.18 -0.89 2.60
C TYR A 491 0.17 0.08 1.48
N TYR A 492 -0.55 1.22 1.39
CA TYR A 492 -0.28 2.29 0.41
C TYR A 492 1.10 2.91 0.67
N LEU A 493 1.38 3.25 1.93
CA LEU A 493 2.64 3.86 2.33
C LEU A 493 3.85 2.96 2.03
N ILE A 494 3.77 1.66 2.35
CA ILE A 494 4.84 0.69 2.04
C ILE A 494 5.04 0.59 0.52
N LYS A 495 3.97 0.48 -0.28
CA LYS A 495 4.05 0.43 -1.74
C LYS A 495 4.75 1.66 -2.30
N GLU A 496 4.29 2.85 -1.94
CA GLU A 496 4.81 4.12 -2.45
C GLU A 496 6.25 4.39 -1.99
N ARG A 497 6.61 3.99 -0.77
CA ARG A 497 7.98 4.08 -0.27
C ARG A 497 8.93 3.10 -0.97
N LYS A 498 8.47 1.88 -1.25
CA LYS A 498 9.25 0.92 -2.06
C LYS A 498 9.49 1.41 -3.48
N ALA A 499 8.58 2.22 -4.02
CA ALA A 499 8.71 2.86 -5.33
C ALA A 499 9.50 4.20 -5.28
N ASP A 500 10.04 4.61 -4.12
CA ASP A 500 10.75 5.88 -3.90
C ASP A 500 10.01 7.11 -4.46
N MET A 501 8.69 7.22 -4.22
CA MET A 501 7.87 8.29 -4.79
C MET A 501 8.07 9.64 -4.11
N TYR A 502 8.25 9.65 -2.78
CA TYR A 502 8.41 10.86 -1.98
C TYR A 502 9.18 10.59 -0.68
N ARG A 503 9.60 11.65 -0.02
CA ARG A 503 10.27 11.56 1.28
C ARG A 503 9.27 11.27 2.38
N LEU A 504 9.64 10.39 3.34
CA LEU A 504 8.77 10.03 4.47
C LEU A 504 8.42 11.25 5.33
N SER A 505 9.36 12.21 5.49
CA SER A 505 9.10 13.44 6.24
C SER A 505 8.00 14.30 5.62
N VAL A 506 7.92 14.33 4.28
CA VAL A 506 6.86 15.05 3.56
C VAL A 506 5.50 14.40 3.80
N TYR A 507 5.43 13.07 3.67
CA TYR A 507 4.19 12.33 3.94
C TYR A 507 3.68 12.56 5.37
N TYR A 508 4.58 12.43 6.36
CA TYR A 508 4.22 12.62 7.77
C TYR A 508 3.71 14.04 8.03
N ALA A 509 4.45 15.06 7.59
CA ALA A 509 4.04 16.46 7.74
C ALA A 509 2.69 16.74 7.06
N CYS A 510 2.50 16.22 5.84
CA CYS A 510 1.26 16.38 5.09
C CYS A 510 0.08 15.72 5.80
N SER A 511 0.23 14.47 6.26
CA SER A 511 -0.81 13.73 6.98
C SER A 511 -1.24 14.48 8.25
N THR A 512 -0.26 14.86 9.10
CA THR A 512 -0.51 15.56 10.36
C THR A 512 -1.20 16.93 10.15
N ILE A 513 -0.72 17.73 9.18
CA ILE A 513 -1.29 19.06 8.93
C ILE A 513 -2.70 18.98 8.33
N CYS A 514 -2.94 18.07 7.38
CA CYS A 514 -4.27 17.89 6.80
C CYS A 514 -5.29 17.44 7.86
N ASP A 515 -4.90 16.54 8.77
CA ASP A 515 -5.79 16.06 9.84
C ASP A 515 -6.10 17.15 10.88
N MET A 516 -5.22 18.14 11.08
CA MET A 516 -5.49 19.28 11.98
C MET A 516 -6.75 20.05 11.62
N VAL A 517 -7.14 20.09 10.34
CA VAL A 517 -8.36 20.80 9.89
C VAL A 517 -9.59 20.32 10.67
N ALA A 518 -9.78 19.00 10.76
CA ALA A 518 -10.91 18.43 11.50
C ALA A 518 -10.80 18.68 13.03
N HIS A 519 -9.57 18.57 13.57
CA HIS A 519 -9.30 18.78 15.00
C HIS A 519 -9.41 20.24 15.46
N VAL A 520 -9.43 21.18 14.55
CA VAL A 520 -9.71 22.61 14.84
C VAL A 520 -11.18 22.91 14.62
N LEU A 521 -11.76 22.43 13.53
CA LEU A 521 -13.12 22.82 13.09
C LEU A 521 -14.21 22.34 14.07
N TYR A 522 -14.20 21.06 14.42
CA TYR A 522 -15.26 20.49 15.26
C TYR A 522 -15.26 21.02 16.71
N PRO A 523 -14.11 21.14 17.41
CA PRO A 523 -14.08 21.77 18.74
C PRO A 523 -14.53 23.20 18.71
N THR A 524 -14.23 23.95 17.63
CA THR A 524 -14.66 25.35 17.52
C THR A 524 -16.19 25.47 17.44
N PHE A 525 -16.85 24.69 16.57
CA PHE A 525 -18.31 24.69 16.51
C PHE A 525 -18.97 24.24 17.82
N PHE A 526 -18.43 23.19 18.41
CA PHE A 526 -18.89 22.70 19.71
C PHE A 526 -18.82 23.80 20.77
N MET A 527 -17.69 24.49 20.87
CA MET A 527 -17.49 25.53 21.90
C MET A 527 -18.34 26.77 21.67
N VAL A 528 -18.58 27.18 20.41
CA VAL A 528 -19.46 28.29 20.11
C VAL A 528 -20.87 28.07 20.70
N ILE A 529 -21.39 26.85 20.62
CA ILE A 529 -22.71 26.53 21.17
C ILE A 529 -22.67 26.39 22.70
N LEU A 530 -21.78 25.51 23.18
CA LEU A 530 -21.74 25.15 24.60
C LEU A 530 -21.39 26.32 25.51
N TYR A 531 -20.45 27.18 25.13
CA TYR A 531 -19.90 28.24 25.94
C TYR A 531 -20.99 29.24 26.37
N PHE A 532 -21.86 29.65 25.42
CA PHE A 532 -22.94 30.62 25.70
C PHE A 532 -24.12 30.01 26.44
N MET A 533 -24.32 28.70 26.35
CA MET A 533 -25.44 28.02 27.05
C MET A 533 -25.06 27.65 28.48
N ALA A 534 -23.85 27.19 28.73
CA ALA A 534 -23.41 26.57 29.99
C ALA A 534 -23.07 27.57 31.12
N GLY A 535 -23.19 28.86 30.90
CA GLY A 535 -22.95 29.86 31.97
C GLY A 535 -21.49 30.13 32.29
N PHE A 536 -20.58 29.84 31.38
CA PHE A 536 -19.16 30.21 31.50
C PHE A 536 -18.96 31.73 31.52
N LYS A 537 -17.82 32.19 31.98
CA LYS A 537 -17.49 33.61 32.14
C LYS A 537 -17.57 34.36 30.78
N ARG A 538 -18.56 35.23 30.61
CA ARG A 538 -18.91 35.91 29.37
C ARG A 538 -17.97 37.09 29.04
N THR A 539 -16.69 36.85 28.91
CA THR A 539 -15.73 37.84 28.40
C THR A 539 -15.10 37.31 27.12
N VAL A 540 -14.84 38.18 26.15
CA VAL A 540 -14.25 37.81 24.87
C VAL A 540 -12.87 37.11 25.06
N ALA A 541 -12.05 37.63 25.97
CA ALA A 541 -10.77 37.06 26.28
C ALA A 541 -10.88 35.62 26.84
N CYS A 542 -11.81 35.38 27.79
CA CYS A 542 -12.02 34.05 28.35
C CYS A 542 -12.54 33.05 27.29
N PHE A 543 -13.40 33.49 26.38
CA PHE A 543 -13.86 32.62 25.29
C PHE A 543 -12.70 32.14 24.41
N PHE A 544 -11.88 33.07 23.89
CA PHE A 544 -10.75 32.72 23.04
C PHE A 544 -9.66 31.92 23.77
N LEU A 545 -9.38 32.22 25.02
CA LEU A 545 -8.43 31.45 25.85
C LEU A 545 -8.97 30.04 26.15
N THR A 546 -10.27 29.88 26.38
CA THR A 546 -10.90 28.56 26.58
C THR A 546 -10.85 27.75 25.29
N LEU A 547 -11.21 28.34 24.16
CA LEU A 547 -11.10 27.72 22.85
C LEU A 547 -9.66 27.30 22.56
N PHE A 548 -8.71 28.21 22.77
CA PHE A 548 -7.28 27.92 22.62
C PHE A 548 -6.83 26.73 23.49
N SER A 549 -7.26 26.68 24.74
CA SER A 549 -6.94 25.58 25.66
C SER A 549 -7.45 24.24 25.14
N ILE A 550 -8.68 24.20 24.63
CA ILE A 550 -9.29 22.98 24.09
C ILE A 550 -8.60 22.55 22.79
N LEU A 551 -8.30 23.49 21.90
CA LEU A 551 -7.55 23.22 20.69
C LEU A 551 -6.14 22.67 21.01
N LEU A 552 -5.48 23.23 22.02
CA LEU A 552 -4.16 22.75 22.43
C LEU A 552 -4.22 21.33 23.01
N ILE A 553 -5.26 20.99 23.76
CA ILE A 553 -5.53 19.63 24.25
C ILE A 553 -5.77 18.69 23.05
N ALA A 554 -6.61 19.09 22.10
CA ALA A 554 -6.92 18.28 20.91
C ALA A 554 -5.68 18.02 20.05
N ILE A 555 -4.83 19.03 19.84
CA ILE A 555 -3.58 18.92 19.09
C ILE A 555 -2.56 18.03 19.78
N THR A 556 -2.47 18.11 21.14
CA THR A 556 -1.55 17.25 21.92
C THR A 556 -2.02 15.80 21.90
N SER A 557 -3.31 15.57 22.08
CA SER A 557 -3.91 14.23 22.06
C SER A 557 -3.88 13.60 20.67
N GLN A 558 -4.03 14.37 19.60
CA GLN A 558 -3.79 13.90 18.23
C GLN A 558 -2.35 13.35 18.08
N GLY A 559 -1.33 14.09 18.53
CA GLY A 559 0.06 13.63 18.47
C GLY A 559 0.29 12.33 19.25
N ALA A 560 -0.37 12.14 20.40
CA ALA A 560 -0.33 10.87 21.14
C ALA A 560 -1.01 9.74 20.35
N GLY A 561 -2.15 9.99 19.70
CA GLY A 561 -2.82 9.04 18.81
C GLY A 561 -1.95 8.62 17.63
N GLU A 562 -1.30 9.57 16.96
CA GLU A 562 -0.33 9.32 15.87
C GLU A 562 0.83 8.43 16.36
N LEU A 563 1.35 8.66 17.56
CA LEU A 563 2.42 7.84 18.14
C LEU A 563 2.00 6.38 18.30
N PHE A 564 0.82 6.11 18.85
CA PHE A 564 0.31 4.74 19.01
C PHE A 564 0.03 4.08 17.66
N GLY A 565 -0.55 4.81 16.70
CA GLY A 565 -0.78 4.33 15.34
C GLY A 565 0.52 3.96 14.63
N ALA A 566 1.54 4.80 14.71
CA ALA A 566 2.86 4.57 14.12
C ALA A 566 3.62 3.41 14.79
N ALA A 567 3.55 3.30 16.12
CA ALA A 567 4.26 2.26 16.88
C ALA A 567 3.68 0.86 16.65
N ILE A 568 2.35 0.71 16.58
CA ILE A 568 1.67 -0.59 16.60
C ILE A 568 1.29 -1.08 15.21
N MET A 569 0.96 -0.21 14.25
CA MET A 569 0.66 -0.51 12.84
C MET A 569 -0.39 -1.62 12.61
N SER A 570 -1.19 -1.94 13.61
CA SER A 570 -2.35 -2.83 13.49
C SER A 570 -3.57 -2.19 14.14
N VAL A 571 -4.67 -2.08 13.39
CA VAL A 571 -5.88 -1.33 13.78
C VAL A 571 -6.39 -1.75 15.15
N GLN A 572 -6.63 -3.04 15.34
CA GLN A 572 -7.20 -3.58 16.58
C GLN A 572 -6.29 -3.35 17.79
N ARG A 573 -4.99 -3.68 17.69
CA ARG A 573 -4.04 -3.53 18.79
C ARG A 573 -3.76 -2.06 19.12
N ALA A 574 -3.71 -1.19 18.11
CA ALA A 574 -3.51 0.24 18.30
C ALA A 574 -4.69 0.87 19.04
N GLY A 575 -5.93 0.52 18.67
CA GLY A 575 -7.13 0.96 19.35
C GLY A 575 -7.18 0.50 20.81
N THR A 576 -6.86 -0.77 21.09
CA THR A 576 -6.81 -1.29 22.48
C THR A 576 -5.75 -0.57 23.33
N ALA A 577 -4.56 -0.34 22.79
CA ALA A 577 -3.51 0.39 23.50
C ALA A 577 -3.90 1.85 23.77
N ALA A 578 -4.52 2.51 22.79
CA ALA A 578 -5.00 3.88 22.95
C ALA A 578 -6.09 3.99 24.01
N SER A 579 -7.06 3.07 24.06
CA SER A 579 -8.11 3.07 25.07
C SER A 579 -7.58 2.82 26.49
N LEU A 580 -6.62 1.91 26.67
CA LEU A 580 -5.98 1.67 27.96
C LEU A 580 -5.26 2.91 28.48
N ILE A 581 -4.50 3.61 27.63
CA ILE A 581 -3.77 4.80 28.01
C ILE A 581 -4.70 5.99 28.25
N LEU A 582 -5.75 6.11 27.44
CA LEU A 582 -6.79 7.12 27.65
C LEU A 582 -7.44 6.96 29.03
N MET A 583 -7.82 5.72 29.40
CA MET A 583 -8.40 5.42 30.72
C MET A 583 -7.43 5.78 31.85
N LEU A 584 -6.15 5.45 31.68
CA LEU A 584 -5.11 5.80 32.64
C LEU A 584 -4.99 7.33 32.83
N PHE A 585 -4.98 8.08 31.71
CA PHE A 585 -4.89 9.54 31.75
C PHE A 585 -6.15 10.20 32.30
N LEU A 586 -7.32 9.58 32.08
CA LEU A 586 -8.59 10.00 32.65
C LEU A 586 -8.55 9.92 34.17
N LEU A 587 -8.09 8.79 34.72
CA LEU A 587 -8.00 8.61 36.18
C LEU A 587 -6.95 9.54 36.83
N THR A 588 -5.84 9.78 36.12
CA THR A 588 -4.76 10.65 36.59
C THR A 588 -4.93 12.13 36.24
N GLY A 589 -6.01 12.49 35.54
CA GLY A 589 -6.33 13.86 35.13
C GLY A 589 -6.60 14.85 36.25
N GLY A 590 -6.82 14.37 37.48
CA GLY A 590 -6.93 15.18 38.70
C GLY A 590 -8.35 15.55 39.09
N TYR A 591 -9.40 15.04 38.40
CA TYR A 591 -10.80 15.18 38.80
C TYR A 591 -11.28 14.00 39.63
N TYR A 592 -11.10 12.76 39.17
CA TYR A 592 -11.56 11.56 39.91
C TYR A 592 -10.65 11.21 41.10
N VAL A 593 -9.32 11.19 40.88
CA VAL A 593 -8.36 10.82 41.93
C VAL A 593 -7.55 12.05 42.28
N GLN A 594 -7.89 12.67 43.41
CA GLN A 594 -7.18 13.85 43.92
C GLN A 594 -5.90 13.46 44.69
N HIS A 595 -5.92 12.35 45.42
CA HIS A 595 -4.80 11.87 46.25
C HIS A 595 -4.17 10.62 45.66
N ILE A 596 -3.20 10.82 44.73
CA ILE A 596 -2.46 9.72 44.10
C ILE A 596 -1.34 9.25 45.05
N PRO A 597 -1.18 7.92 45.32
CA PRO A 597 -0.10 7.37 46.12
C PRO A 597 1.28 7.83 45.65
N LYS A 598 2.24 7.99 46.58
CA LYS A 598 3.57 8.55 46.27
C LYS A 598 4.30 7.81 45.14
N PHE A 599 4.21 6.47 45.09
CA PHE A 599 4.88 5.65 44.08
C PHE A 599 4.26 5.79 42.64
N MET A 600 3.00 6.24 42.52
CA MET A 600 2.35 6.50 41.25
C MET A 600 2.28 7.99 40.88
N LYS A 601 2.78 8.86 41.72
CA LYS A 601 2.66 10.32 41.53
C LYS A 601 3.30 10.85 40.26
N TRP A 602 4.29 10.15 39.73
CA TRP A 602 4.93 10.47 38.44
C TRP A 602 3.97 10.36 37.24
N LEU A 603 2.93 9.51 37.34
CA LEU A 603 2.01 9.23 36.24
C LEU A 603 1.19 10.46 35.83
N LYS A 604 0.81 11.32 36.83
CA LYS A 604 0.11 12.57 36.55
C LYS A 604 0.91 13.53 35.68
N TYR A 605 2.23 13.51 35.78
CA TYR A 605 3.11 14.39 35.00
C TYR A 605 3.27 13.91 33.55
N LEU A 606 2.99 12.63 33.29
CA LEU A 606 2.96 12.08 31.92
C LEU A 606 1.62 12.34 31.23
N SER A 607 0.55 12.60 31.98
CA SER A 607 -0.79 12.83 31.46
C SER A 607 -0.93 14.26 30.95
N PHE A 608 -1.03 14.45 29.63
CA PHE A 608 -1.36 15.76 29.05
C PHE A 608 -2.76 16.23 29.47
N MET A 609 -3.67 15.33 29.80
CA MET A 609 -5.00 15.65 30.29
C MET A 609 -4.95 16.38 31.64
N TYR A 610 -4.00 16.04 32.52
CA TYR A 610 -3.77 16.73 33.78
C TYR A 610 -3.44 18.22 33.58
N TYR A 611 -2.57 18.53 32.61
CA TYR A 611 -2.21 19.92 32.29
C TYR A 611 -3.33 20.65 31.56
N GLY A 612 -4.01 19.98 30.61
CA GLY A 612 -5.12 20.56 29.86
C GLY A 612 -6.28 20.93 30.74
N PHE A 613 -6.69 20.07 31.68
CA PHE A 613 -7.75 20.34 32.61
C PHE A 613 -7.40 21.52 33.55
N ARG A 614 -6.18 21.53 34.08
CA ARG A 614 -5.70 22.66 34.91
C ARG A 614 -5.67 23.99 34.15
N LEU A 615 -5.23 23.97 32.90
CA LEU A 615 -5.26 25.15 32.04
C LEU A 615 -6.66 25.69 31.86
N LEU A 616 -7.62 24.81 31.56
CA LEU A 616 -9.02 25.19 31.40
C LEU A 616 -9.61 25.81 32.66
N LEU A 617 -9.34 25.24 33.85
CA LEU A 617 -9.76 25.78 35.12
C LEU A 617 -9.16 27.17 35.38
N LYS A 618 -7.87 27.37 35.14
CA LYS A 618 -7.17 28.66 35.34
C LYS A 618 -7.66 29.77 34.42
N VAL A 619 -8.17 29.41 33.24
CA VAL A 619 -8.78 30.37 32.27
C VAL A 619 -10.18 30.81 32.74
N GLN A 620 -10.97 29.87 33.27
CA GLN A 620 -12.35 30.14 33.63
C GLN A 620 -12.49 30.76 35.02
N TYR A 621 -11.63 30.37 35.99
CA TYR A 621 -11.75 30.74 37.39
C TYR A 621 -10.55 31.56 37.88
N SER A 622 -10.84 32.65 38.60
CA SER A 622 -9.82 33.43 39.32
C SER A 622 -9.82 33.06 40.79
N GLY A 623 -8.64 32.85 41.36
CA GLY A 623 -8.51 32.49 42.78
C GLY A 623 -9.11 33.50 43.78
N ASP A 624 -9.18 34.76 43.39
CA ASP A 624 -9.68 35.86 44.21
C ASP A 624 -11.21 36.06 44.10
N GLN A 625 -11.91 35.33 43.24
CA GLN A 625 -13.38 35.37 43.08
C GLN A 625 -14.02 34.80 44.34
N LEU A 626 -15.08 35.50 44.83
CA LEU A 626 -15.86 35.11 45.99
C LEU A 626 -16.99 34.19 45.60
N TYR A 627 -17.29 33.21 46.45
CA TYR A 627 -18.40 32.28 46.34
C TYR A 627 -18.99 31.96 47.69
N ASP A 628 -20.13 31.28 47.77
CA ASP A 628 -20.82 30.80 48.97
C ASP A 628 -21.15 31.92 49.95
N CYS A 629 -21.55 33.10 49.46
CA CYS A 629 -21.83 34.30 50.26
C CYS A 629 -23.11 34.19 51.09
N GLU A 630 -23.99 33.24 50.80
CA GLU A 630 -25.25 33.02 51.52
C GLU A 630 -25.08 32.08 52.74
N SER A 631 -23.91 31.46 52.90
CA SER A 631 -23.66 30.58 54.04
C SER A 631 -23.39 31.36 55.34
N LYS A 632 -23.71 30.77 56.51
CA LYS A 632 -23.51 31.39 57.85
C LYS A 632 -22.04 31.77 58.16
N GLY A 633 -21.10 31.40 57.29
CA GLY A 633 -19.66 31.70 57.39
C GLY A 633 -19.18 32.89 56.55
N GLY A 634 -20.05 33.57 55.79
CA GLY A 634 -19.67 34.66 54.88
C GLY A 634 -19.02 34.22 53.58
N CYS A 635 -18.67 35.17 52.71
CA CYS A 635 -18.06 34.89 51.39
C CYS A 635 -16.71 34.26 51.53
N ARG A 636 -16.44 33.19 50.74
CA ARG A 636 -15.16 32.46 50.66
C ARG A 636 -14.51 32.71 49.31
N THR A 637 -13.19 32.68 49.26
CA THR A 637 -12.46 32.76 47.99
C THR A 637 -12.46 31.40 47.28
N LEU A 638 -12.55 31.37 45.96
CA LEU A 638 -12.50 30.13 45.17
C LEU A 638 -11.24 29.29 45.42
N GLN A 639 -10.10 29.93 45.74
CA GLN A 639 -8.86 29.21 46.06
C GLN A 639 -8.98 28.39 47.34
N SER A 640 -9.88 28.77 48.29
CA SER A 640 -10.13 28.03 49.54
C SER A 640 -11.14 26.90 49.43
N SER A 641 -11.80 26.76 48.26
CA SER A 641 -12.74 25.66 47.99
C SER A 641 -12.03 24.31 47.97
N PRO A 642 -12.61 23.27 48.60
CA PRO A 642 -12.11 21.89 48.50
C PRO A 642 -11.99 21.41 47.06
N THR A 643 -12.85 21.87 46.19
CA THR A 643 -12.84 21.52 44.74
C THR A 643 -11.53 21.97 44.06
N PHE A 644 -10.93 23.09 44.50
CA PHE A 644 -9.67 23.61 43.95
C PHE A 644 -8.47 23.36 44.84
N GLY A 645 -8.57 22.61 45.95
CA GLY A 645 -7.50 22.43 46.94
C GLY A 645 -6.15 21.94 46.38
N ILE A 646 -6.15 21.34 45.21
CA ILE A 646 -4.94 20.81 44.55
C ILE A 646 -4.49 21.69 43.35
N VAL A 647 -5.32 22.67 42.92
CA VAL A 647 -5.06 23.50 41.76
C VAL A 647 -4.80 24.93 42.15
N ASN A 648 -3.57 25.42 41.96
CA ASN A 648 -3.33 26.85 42.07
C ASN A 648 -3.91 27.55 40.86
N LEU A 649 -4.92 28.40 41.04
CA LEU A 649 -5.66 29.10 39.97
C LEU A 649 -4.88 30.27 39.35
N LYS A 650 -3.69 30.64 39.89
CA LYS A 650 -2.86 31.72 39.34
C LYS A 650 -1.96 31.20 38.18
N GLY A 651 -1.79 32.01 37.16
CA GLY A 651 -0.95 31.70 36.01
C GLY A 651 -1.64 30.73 35.02
N GLY A 652 -0.90 30.15 34.08
CA GLY A 652 -1.39 29.22 33.02
C GLY A 652 -0.33 28.99 31.96
N LEU A 653 0.62 29.89 31.80
CA LEU A 653 1.69 29.80 30.81
C LEU A 653 2.54 28.53 30.93
N LYS A 654 2.74 28.05 32.20
CA LYS A 654 3.49 26.81 32.43
C LYS A 654 2.79 25.60 31.76
N GLU A 655 1.50 25.47 31.97
CA GLU A 655 0.69 24.39 31.37
C GLU A 655 0.69 24.46 29.85
N VAL A 656 0.60 25.66 29.29
CA VAL A 656 0.67 25.86 27.81
C VAL A 656 2.01 25.36 27.27
N TRP A 657 3.14 25.77 27.87
CA TRP A 657 4.46 25.32 27.42
C TRP A 657 4.66 23.81 27.55
N ILE A 658 4.16 23.20 28.64
CA ILE A 658 4.23 21.74 28.81
C ILE A 658 3.44 21.04 27.72
N LEU A 659 2.20 21.46 27.44
CA LEU A 659 1.37 20.87 26.41
C LEU A 659 1.99 21.03 24.99
N LEU A 660 2.54 22.19 24.68
CA LEU A 660 3.26 22.42 23.42
C LEU A 660 4.48 21.50 23.30
N THR A 661 5.27 21.36 24.36
CA THR A 661 6.42 20.47 24.38
C THR A 661 5.99 19.01 24.19
N MET A 662 4.94 18.56 24.90
CA MET A 662 4.39 17.22 24.75
C MET A 662 3.87 16.97 23.33
N ALA A 663 3.18 17.95 22.74
CA ALA A 663 2.70 17.87 21.35
C ALA A 663 3.83 17.68 20.34
N LEU A 664 4.96 18.38 20.52
CA LEU A 664 6.15 18.24 19.67
C LEU A 664 6.84 16.89 19.89
N VAL A 665 7.04 16.48 21.17
CA VAL A 665 7.69 15.22 21.51
C VAL A 665 6.90 14.03 20.97
N PHE A 666 5.58 14.00 21.13
CA PHE A 666 4.75 12.90 20.61
C PHE A 666 4.86 12.80 19.10
N ARG A 667 4.85 13.92 18.37
CA ARG A 667 5.00 13.92 16.91
C ARG A 667 6.39 13.47 16.45
N LEU A 668 7.43 13.91 17.14
CA LEU A 668 8.80 13.46 16.85
C LEU A 668 8.94 11.96 17.06
N LEU A 669 8.44 11.44 18.18
CA LEU A 669 8.45 10.00 18.47
C LEU A 669 7.60 9.21 17.47
N ALA A 670 6.43 9.73 17.07
CA ALA A 670 5.59 9.12 16.04
C ALA A 670 6.32 9.00 14.70
N TYR A 671 7.00 10.07 14.26
CA TYR A 671 7.83 10.06 13.06
C TYR A 671 8.98 9.04 13.14
N LEU A 672 9.69 8.98 14.26
CA LEU A 672 10.79 8.03 14.47
C LEU A 672 10.28 6.57 14.48
N CYS A 673 9.16 6.30 15.13
CA CYS A 673 8.51 4.98 15.12
C CYS A 673 8.07 4.59 13.70
N LEU A 674 7.44 5.51 12.97
CA LEU A 674 7.00 5.30 11.60
C LEU A 674 8.19 4.98 10.69
N ARG A 675 9.26 5.78 10.77
CA ARG A 675 10.50 5.58 10.02
C ARG A 675 11.10 4.20 10.31
N ARG A 676 11.28 3.85 11.58
CA ARG A 676 11.83 2.54 11.98
C ARG A 676 10.98 1.37 11.47
N ARG A 677 9.65 1.48 11.51
CA ARG A 677 8.74 0.42 11.04
C ARG A 677 8.78 0.23 9.53
N ILE A 678 8.89 1.31 8.78
CA ILE A 678 8.98 1.25 7.31
C ILE A 678 10.35 0.70 6.89
N ASP A 679 11.42 1.14 7.52
CA ASP A 679 12.77 0.65 7.23
C ASP A 679 12.89 -0.86 7.48
N HIS A 680 12.24 -1.39 8.52
CA HIS A 680 12.17 -2.84 8.77
C HIS A 680 11.21 -3.61 7.83
N SER A 681 10.33 -2.93 7.11
CA SER A 681 9.42 -3.57 6.14
C SER A 681 9.99 -3.55 4.70
N ASN A 682 11.08 -2.83 4.50
CA ASN A 682 11.85 -2.83 3.26
C ASN A 682 12.87 -3.95 3.25
#